data_84c37a94f608ccb8a1231646587f69f2
#
_entry.id   84c37a94f608ccb8a1231646587f69f2
#
_cell.length_a   1.000
_cell.length_b   1.000
_cell.length_c   1.000
_cell.angle_alpha   90.00
_cell.angle_beta   90.00
_cell.angle_gamma   90.00
#
_symmetry.space_group_name_H-M   'P 1'
#
loop_
_entity.id
_entity.type
_entity.pdbx_description
1 polymer ?
#
loop_
_entity_poly.entity_id
_entity_poly.type
_entity_poly.pdbx_seq_one_letter_code
_entity_poly.pdbx_strand_id
1 'polypeptide(L)'
;SMEILKDASSTAIYGSRGANGVILITTKKGAVGKTKVSYNGYYSINSVAAYPDRMNLSEWADFKREAYRTDGQWGGPEDDAKIFGSAYDAVKSNQNVDWVDMLMQTGSQMSHSVNISNGTEKTTFNLAFEYMSEDGLVKMDDMDRYNATLSLSHKLTDNLKLNANVVYTYLDQNIRRDPFNRSIYYAPYGDVYNEDGSINVLPFNDGQTISPIAEEVPGAYKNNRLTSHLVGNVGATWNIIKDLTLTSTFGFDKKDIRTGHFADTYTLDGAGNYSLADATNHSDVNWSWENTLAYSFTLGKHNLSLMAGNALYKNVAEEYKGAGHNLISSTMLFYNLGGLQDSQQISSSYVQTTMASFFGRINYKFNEKYLMTVTLRQDGSSVLAKDHQWGVFPSVALAWRMNEENFLKNVEQLSNLKLRLSYGISGNSAVSAYQTQGGLGKTMYAYLINNTENGAYGYYPALTPNYNLGWEKTATANIGIDFGFFNNRISGSLDIYQQKTSDLLMQKKVPSSTGYSLAWDNVGKTENKGVELVINTQNFNQKDFSWNTDYTFTLNREKITELADGTDRDISNGWFVGHSIKTHYGLEKIGIWQLDEAAEAAKYGEKPGRIKIKDQNKDGSIDNDNDRIILGSETPDFVMGLNNTFKYKNFDLRVFMYWRQGQMLHSEANGYGSYRIQGDPGIKVNYWTPENPTNEFPRPEKSYSDSSKLDALGYVDGSYLKIKEITLGYQLPKSWIGKIHASNIRIYCSLKNFFTFSHLDNYDPERGGSLSYPMTKQAVFGINVDF
;
A
#
# COMPACT_ATOMS: atom_id res chain seq x y z
N SER A 1 15.73 10.55 12.57
CA SER A 1 15.08 11.43 11.60
C SER A 1 14.67 10.64 10.37
N MET A 2 13.67 11.14 9.69
CA MET A 2 13.24 10.64 8.37
C MET A 2 13.27 11.85 7.42
N GLU A 3 13.88 11.65 6.27
CA GLU A 3 14.00 12.68 5.22
C GLU A 3 13.56 12.07 3.90
N ILE A 4 12.73 12.79 3.15
CA ILE A 4 12.24 12.35 1.84
C ILE A 4 12.89 13.20 0.77
N LEU A 5 13.72 12.57 -0.06
CA LEU A 5 14.39 13.18 -1.19
C LEU A 5 13.56 12.95 -2.44
N LYS A 6 13.10 14.03 -3.08
CA LYS A 6 12.19 13.98 -4.25
C LYS A 6 12.82 14.56 -5.51
N ASP A 7 13.75 15.52 -5.34
CA ASP A 7 14.37 16.22 -6.47
C ASP A 7 15.41 15.34 -7.14
N ALA A 8 15.51 15.42 -8.45
CA ALA A 8 16.51 14.69 -9.22
C ALA A 8 17.95 14.94 -8.74
N SER A 9 18.27 16.13 -8.24
CA SER A 9 19.62 16.46 -7.72
C SER A 9 19.90 15.81 -6.37
N SER A 10 18.89 15.70 -5.49
CA SER A 10 19.03 15.06 -4.17
C SER A 10 19.05 13.53 -4.29
N THR A 11 18.29 12.96 -5.24
CA THR A 11 18.24 11.51 -5.49
C THR A 11 19.35 11.02 -6.43
N ALA A 12 20.00 11.90 -7.19
CA ALA A 12 21.02 11.54 -8.19
C ALA A 12 22.15 10.65 -7.67
N ILE A 13 22.56 10.82 -6.39
CA ILE A 13 23.61 9.99 -5.81
C ILE A 13 23.15 8.53 -5.59
N TYR A 14 21.83 8.30 -5.47
CA TYR A 14 21.22 6.97 -5.33
C TYR A 14 20.91 6.33 -6.68
N GLY A 15 21.06 7.11 -7.78
CA GLY A 15 20.92 6.65 -9.16
C GLY A 15 19.56 6.09 -9.47
N SER A 16 19.55 5.00 -10.24
CA SER A 16 18.34 4.29 -10.64
C SER A 16 17.48 3.79 -9.47
N ARG A 17 18.09 3.51 -8.31
CA ARG A 17 17.37 3.15 -7.07
C ARG A 17 16.59 4.31 -6.46
N GLY A 18 16.95 5.56 -6.82
CA GLY A 18 16.26 6.78 -6.36
C GLY A 18 15.28 7.38 -7.37
N ALA A 19 14.97 6.69 -8.48
CA ALA A 19 14.10 7.22 -9.54
C ALA A 19 12.70 7.63 -9.04
N ASN A 20 12.14 6.87 -8.10
CA ASN A 20 10.84 7.13 -7.48
C ASN A 20 10.93 7.89 -6.13
N GLY A 21 12.10 8.50 -5.83
CA GLY A 21 12.38 9.15 -4.56
C GLY A 21 13.17 8.27 -3.60
N VAL A 22 13.73 8.89 -2.56
CA VAL A 22 14.53 8.22 -1.53
C VAL A 22 14.01 8.61 -0.15
N ILE A 23 13.76 7.63 0.70
CA ILE A 23 13.46 7.84 2.11
C ILE A 23 14.74 7.52 2.91
N LEU A 24 15.35 8.56 3.47
CA LEU A 24 16.54 8.44 4.29
C LEU A 24 16.14 8.33 5.77
N ILE A 25 16.41 7.16 6.38
CA ILE A 25 16.12 6.91 7.80
C ILE A 25 17.44 6.92 8.56
N THR A 26 17.56 7.88 9.49
CA THR A 26 18.70 7.93 10.42
C THR A 26 18.24 7.44 11.79
N THR A 27 18.77 6.30 12.22
CA THR A 27 18.48 5.69 13.53
C THR A 27 19.08 6.51 14.67
N LYS A 28 18.59 6.32 15.89
CA LYS A 28 19.19 6.88 17.11
C LYS A 28 20.60 6.33 17.27
N LYS A 29 21.55 7.20 17.59
CA LYS A 29 22.95 6.85 17.87
C LYS A 29 23.23 7.05 19.35
N GLY A 30 24.20 6.32 19.88
CA GLY A 30 24.74 6.60 21.22
C GLY A 30 25.36 8.00 21.27
N ALA A 31 25.25 8.65 22.40
CA ALA A 31 25.88 9.94 22.66
C ALA A 31 26.88 9.80 23.83
N VAL A 32 27.95 10.63 23.81
CA VAL A 32 28.92 10.71 24.93
C VAL A 32 28.18 11.17 26.19
N GLY A 33 28.35 10.45 27.29
CA GLY A 33 27.74 10.82 28.57
C GLY A 33 27.32 9.61 29.40
N LYS A 34 26.47 9.87 30.40
CA LYS A 34 25.92 8.80 31.25
C LYS A 34 25.01 7.87 30.46
N THR A 35 24.91 6.64 30.92
CA THR A 35 23.94 5.67 30.40
C THR A 35 22.53 6.23 30.55
N LYS A 36 21.78 6.20 29.43
CA LYS A 36 20.37 6.54 29.40
C LYS A 36 19.58 5.27 29.07
N VAL A 37 18.55 5.02 29.87
CA VAL A 37 17.62 3.93 29.65
C VAL A 37 16.25 4.54 29.41
N SER A 38 15.62 4.21 28.29
CA SER A 38 14.26 4.65 27.98
C SER A 38 13.36 3.44 27.79
N TYR A 39 12.19 3.48 28.40
CA TYR A 39 11.12 2.52 28.18
C TYR A 39 9.92 3.20 27.53
N ASN A 40 9.37 2.57 26.49
CA ASN A 40 8.12 2.97 25.87
C ASN A 40 7.20 1.77 25.83
N GLY A 41 5.99 1.93 26.36
CA GLY A 41 4.97 0.90 26.31
C GLY A 41 3.62 1.50 25.94
N TYR A 42 2.82 0.72 25.21
CA TYR A 42 1.42 1.06 24.97
C TYR A 42 0.55 -0.18 24.85
N TYR A 43 -0.74 0.03 25.11
CA TYR A 43 -1.81 -0.90 24.80
C TYR A 43 -2.86 -0.18 23.96
N SER A 44 -3.36 -0.87 22.95
CA SER A 44 -4.39 -0.36 22.03
C SER A 44 -5.58 -1.29 22.00
N ILE A 45 -6.77 -0.69 22.00
CA ILE A 45 -8.04 -1.36 21.72
C ILE A 45 -8.40 -1.00 20.28
N ASN A 46 -8.60 -2.01 19.46
CA ASN A 46 -8.82 -1.90 18.03
C ASN A 46 -10.25 -2.31 17.69
N SER A 47 -10.94 -1.53 16.87
CA SER A 47 -12.28 -1.85 16.37
C SER A 47 -12.45 -1.36 14.95
N VAL A 48 -13.49 -1.83 14.26
CA VAL A 48 -13.79 -1.41 12.90
C VAL A 48 -14.15 0.06 12.85
N ALA A 49 -13.58 0.82 11.92
CA ALA A 49 -13.89 2.24 11.72
C ALA A 49 -15.18 2.41 10.92
N ALA A 50 -15.28 1.71 9.78
CA ALA A 50 -16.46 1.69 8.93
C ALA A 50 -16.47 0.37 8.13
N TYR A 51 -17.66 -0.20 7.98
CA TYR A 51 -17.92 -1.38 7.16
C TYR A 51 -19.37 -1.30 6.66
N PRO A 52 -19.69 -1.79 5.43
CA PRO A 52 -21.03 -1.68 4.90
C PRO A 52 -22.09 -2.37 5.76
N ASP A 53 -23.20 -1.68 5.99
CA ASP A 53 -24.36 -2.29 6.64
C ASP A 53 -24.88 -3.47 5.82
N ARG A 54 -25.29 -4.51 6.50
CA ARG A 54 -25.82 -5.73 5.88
C ARG A 54 -27.33 -5.80 6.07
N MET A 55 -28.00 -6.43 5.13
CA MET A 55 -29.42 -6.75 5.27
C MET A 55 -29.61 -7.75 6.40
N ASN A 56 -30.51 -7.50 7.31
CA ASN A 56 -31.04 -8.54 8.20
C ASN A 56 -31.96 -9.48 7.42
N LEU A 57 -32.41 -10.57 8.05
CA LEU A 57 -33.20 -11.61 7.38
C LEU A 57 -34.52 -11.08 6.80
N SER A 58 -35.20 -10.18 7.50
CA SER A 58 -36.46 -9.58 7.00
C SER A 58 -36.18 -8.67 5.79
N GLU A 59 -35.16 -7.83 5.85
CA GLU A 59 -34.76 -6.93 4.76
C GLU A 59 -34.33 -7.73 3.53
N TRP A 60 -33.54 -8.80 3.73
CA TRP A 60 -33.17 -9.71 2.64
C TRP A 60 -34.39 -10.44 2.04
N ALA A 61 -35.31 -10.91 2.88
CA ALA A 61 -36.52 -11.58 2.41
C ALA A 61 -37.36 -10.65 1.53
N ASP A 62 -37.52 -9.39 1.93
CA ASP A 62 -38.26 -8.39 1.17
C ASP A 62 -37.55 -8.04 -0.14
N PHE A 63 -36.21 -7.89 -0.11
CA PHE A 63 -35.37 -7.66 -1.28
C PHE A 63 -35.51 -8.83 -2.30
N LYS A 64 -35.47 -10.07 -1.81
CA LYS A 64 -35.63 -11.28 -2.63
C LYS A 64 -37.02 -11.38 -3.21
N ARG A 65 -38.05 -11.13 -2.40
CA ARG A 65 -39.45 -11.08 -2.88
C ARG A 65 -39.62 -10.05 -3.99
N GLU A 66 -39.00 -8.87 -3.84
CA GLU A 66 -39.05 -7.81 -4.86
C GLU A 66 -38.36 -8.25 -6.16
N ALA A 67 -37.20 -8.91 -6.07
CA ALA A 67 -36.50 -9.43 -7.24
C ALA A 67 -37.35 -10.43 -8.04
N TYR A 68 -38.05 -11.34 -7.34
CA TYR A 68 -38.91 -12.32 -7.96
C TYR A 68 -40.26 -11.72 -8.42
N ARG A 69 -40.80 -10.71 -7.69
CA ARG A 69 -42.00 -9.96 -8.10
C ARG A 69 -41.78 -9.24 -9.42
N THR A 70 -40.60 -8.63 -9.60
CA THR A 70 -40.25 -7.91 -10.84
C THR A 70 -40.28 -8.83 -12.07
N ASP A 71 -39.97 -10.10 -11.89
CA ASP A 71 -40.03 -11.15 -12.93
C ASP A 71 -41.36 -11.93 -12.99
N GLY A 72 -42.36 -11.52 -12.20
CA GLY A 72 -43.65 -12.21 -12.17
C GLY A 72 -43.63 -13.60 -11.55
N GLN A 73 -42.58 -13.91 -10.76
CA GLN A 73 -42.41 -15.22 -10.12
C GLN A 73 -42.81 -15.24 -8.64
N TRP A 74 -43.20 -14.08 -8.08
CA TRP A 74 -43.77 -13.96 -6.73
C TRP A 74 -45.01 -13.09 -6.78
N GLY A 75 -46.15 -13.67 -6.42
CA GLY A 75 -47.45 -13.01 -6.36
C GLY A 75 -47.95 -12.78 -4.94
N GLY A 76 -47.45 -13.54 -3.98
CA GLY A 76 -47.85 -13.48 -2.59
C GLY A 76 -47.08 -14.44 -1.69
N PRO A 77 -47.38 -14.46 -0.36
CA PRO A 77 -46.71 -15.31 0.62
C PRO A 77 -46.76 -16.81 0.31
N GLU A 78 -47.70 -17.25 -0.50
CA GLU A 78 -47.82 -18.63 -0.99
C GLU A 78 -46.65 -19.06 -1.86
N ASP A 79 -45.97 -18.14 -2.48
CA ASP A 79 -44.78 -18.39 -3.29
C ASP A 79 -43.46 -18.43 -2.46
N ASP A 80 -43.50 -18.01 -1.20
CA ASP A 80 -42.31 -17.91 -0.34
C ASP A 80 -41.55 -19.23 -0.23
N ALA A 81 -42.23 -20.34 -0.03
CA ALA A 81 -41.60 -21.67 0.05
C ALA A 81 -40.77 -22.00 -1.20
N LYS A 82 -41.27 -21.60 -2.39
CA LYS A 82 -40.60 -21.83 -3.67
C LYS A 82 -39.36 -20.94 -3.83
N ILE A 83 -39.46 -19.66 -3.48
CA ILE A 83 -38.35 -18.69 -3.71
C ILE A 83 -37.25 -18.77 -2.66
N PHE A 84 -37.59 -19.14 -1.41
CA PHE A 84 -36.61 -19.26 -0.34
C PHE A 84 -35.96 -20.65 -0.23
N GLY A 85 -36.61 -21.71 -0.67
CA GLY A 85 -36.05 -23.07 -0.59
C GLY A 85 -35.63 -23.44 0.83
N SER A 86 -34.34 -23.77 1.03
CA SER A 86 -33.77 -24.10 2.35
C SER A 86 -33.88 -22.99 3.39
N ALA A 87 -34.03 -21.73 2.96
CA ALA A 87 -34.18 -20.59 3.86
C ALA A 87 -35.62 -20.38 4.38
N TYR A 88 -36.62 -21.11 3.86
CA TYR A 88 -38.03 -20.83 4.12
C TYR A 88 -38.40 -20.84 5.60
N ASP A 89 -37.96 -21.86 6.33
CA ASP A 89 -38.26 -22.00 7.76
C ASP A 89 -37.57 -20.90 8.59
N ALA A 90 -36.35 -20.55 8.24
CA ALA A 90 -35.62 -19.43 8.87
C ALA A 90 -36.33 -18.09 8.64
N VAL A 91 -36.81 -17.83 7.41
CA VAL A 91 -37.57 -16.61 7.08
C VAL A 91 -38.88 -16.56 7.87
N LYS A 92 -39.58 -17.68 7.97
CA LYS A 92 -40.84 -17.80 8.72
C LYS A 92 -40.64 -17.57 10.22
N SER A 93 -39.57 -18.10 10.80
CA SER A 93 -39.23 -17.94 12.22
C SER A 93 -38.46 -16.66 12.53
N ASN A 94 -38.06 -15.89 11.49
CA ASN A 94 -37.19 -14.71 11.59
C ASN A 94 -35.88 -15.00 12.32
N GLN A 95 -35.25 -16.15 12.03
CA GLN A 95 -33.97 -16.58 12.61
C GLN A 95 -32.79 -15.90 11.89
N ASN A 96 -32.43 -14.73 12.33
CA ASN A 96 -31.37 -13.91 11.74
C ASN A 96 -29.97 -14.32 12.21
N VAL A 97 -29.02 -14.41 11.27
CA VAL A 97 -27.58 -14.64 11.54
C VAL A 97 -26.75 -13.56 10.83
N ASP A 98 -25.86 -12.90 11.56
CA ASP A 98 -24.86 -12.00 10.98
C ASP A 98 -23.51 -12.70 10.88
N TRP A 99 -23.24 -13.29 9.72
CA TRP A 99 -22.03 -14.06 9.47
C TRP A 99 -20.74 -13.22 9.56
N VAL A 100 -20.79 -11.95 9.18
CA VAL A 100 -19.61 -11.07 9.26
C VAL A 100 -19.32 -10.71 10.71
N ASP A 101 -20.34 -10.39 11.52
CA ASP A 101 -20.15 -10.08 12.95
C ASP A 101 -19.58 -11.30 13.70
N MET A 102 -19.98 -12.51 13.32
CA MET A 102 -19.45 -13.74 13.91
C MET A 102 -17.95 -13.97 13.66
N LEU A 103 -17.41 -13.44 12.55
CA LEU A 103 -15.99 -13.51 12.22
C LEU A 103 -15.15 -12.48 12.98
N MET A 104 -15.81 -11.45 13.50
CA MET A 104 -15.15 -10.26 14.04
C MET A 104 -14.91 -10.38 15.53
N GLN A 105 -13.92 -9.63 15.99
CA GLN A 105 -13.64 -9.41 17.41
C GLN A 105 -13.12 -8.01 17.65
N THR A 106 -13.13 -7.58 18.90
CA THR A 106 -12.36 -6.43 19.33
C THR A 106 -10.90 -6.84 19.35
N GLY A 107 -10.10 -6.26 18.46
CA GLY A 107 -8.67 -6.51 18.40
C GLY A 107 -7.93 -5.76 19.50
N SER A 108 -6.70 -6.18 19.75
CA SER A 108 -5.80 -5.51 20.66
C SER A 108 -4.39 -5.41 20.07
N GLN A 109 -3.61 -4.43 20.56
CA GLN A 109 -2.20 -4.35 20.24
C GLN A 109 -1.44 -3.84 21.45
N MET A 110 -0.34 -4.50 21.81
CA MET A 110 0.57 -3.99 22.82
C MET A 110 2.00 -3.94 22.27
N SER A 111 2.77 -2.97 22.77
CA SER A 111 4.20 -2.90 22.46
C SER A 111 4.98 -2.47 23.69
N HIS A 112 6.14 -3.08 23.90
CA HIS A 112 7.09 -2.78 24.96
C HIS A 112 8.47 -2.63 24.34
N SER A 113 9.08 -1.45 24.47
CA SER A 113 10.42 -1.22 23.97
C SER A 113 11.34 -0.65 25.03
N VAL A 114 12.55 -1.19 25.11
CA VAL A 114 13.63 -0.70 25.98
C VAL A 114 14.77 -0.25 25.09
N ASN A 115 15.27 0.95 25.34
CA ASN A 115 16.41 1.51 24.64
C ASN A 115 17.49 1.89 25.66
N ILE A 116 18.73 1.43 25.42
CA ILE A 116 19.89 1.70 26.26
C ILE A 116 20.94 2.39 25.39
N SER A 117 21.34 3.57 25.77
CA SER A 117 22.39 4.33 25.06
C SER A 117 23.45 4.83 25.99
N ASN A 118 24.70 4.73 25.55
CA ASN A 118 25.87 5.22 26.30
C ASN A 118 26.99 5.60 25.33
N GLY A 119 27.97 6.32 25.82
CA GLY A 119 29.15 6.60 25.03
C GLY A 119 30.26 7.28 25.81
N THR A 120 31.47 6.94 25.37
CA THR A 120 32.73 7.66 25.67
C THR A 120 33.17 8.45 24.43
N GLU A 121 34.23 9.21 24.50
CA GLU A 121 34.79 9.91 23.34
C GLU A 121 35.25 8.96 22.21
N LYS A 122 35.57 7.70 22.56
CA LYS A 122 36.02 6.69 21.60
C LYS A 122 34.91 5.79 21.11
N THR A 123 33.97 5.41 21.97
CA THR A 123 32.92 4.42 21.64
C THR A 123 31.56 4.94 22.05
N THR A 124 30.61 4.94 21.12
CA THR A 124 29.20 5.21 21.43
C THR A 124 28.35 4.04 20.93
N PHE A 125 27.36 3.64 21.72
CA PHE A 125 26.41 2.60 21.32
C PHE A 125 24.99 2.95 21.69
N ASN A 126 24.07 2.39 20.94
CA ASN A 126 22.65 2.36 21.21
C ASN A 126 22.12 0.94 20.97
N LEU A 127 21.45 0.39 21.97
CA LEU A 127 20.85 -0.95 21.94
C LEU A 127 19.37 -0.80 22.23
N ALA A 128 18.52 -1.36 21.39
CA ALA A 128 17.08 -1.36 21.59
C ALA A 128 16.50 -2.76 21.41
N PHE A 129 15.54 -3.10 22.26
CA PHE A 129 14.70 -4.30 22.15
C PHE A 129 13.24 -3.87 22.14
N GLU A 130 12.44 -4.50 21.29
CA GLU A 130 10.99 -4.30 21.24
C GLU A 130 10.30 -5.66 21.14
N TYR A 131 9.25 -5.83 21.90
CA TYR A 131 8.23 -6.85 21.73
C TYR A 131 6.92 -6.19 21.38
N MET A 132 6.22 -6.71 20.39
CA MET A 132 4.88 -6.27 19.98
C MET A 132 4.02 -7.50 19.75
N SER A 133 2.82 -7.49 20.31
CA SER A 133 1.79 -8.50 20.07
C SER A 133 0.52 -7.80 19.58
N GLU A 134 -0.18 -8.41 18.65
CA GLU A 134 -1.42 -7.92 18.08
C GLU A 134 -2.40 -9.06 17.90
N ASP A 135 -3.62 -8.89 18.42
CA ASP A 135 -4.80 -9.64 18.03
C ASP A 135 -5.57 -8.83 16.99
N GLY A 136 -5.81 -9.40 15.82
CA GLY A 136 -6.51 -8.75 14.71
C GLY A 136 -7.98 -8.49 14.98
N LEU A 137 -8.65 -7.79 14.07
CA LEU A 137 -10.11 -7.59 14.09
C LEU A 137 -10.87 -8.86 13.71
N VAL A 138 -10.21 -9.79 13.06
CA VAL A 138 -10.74 -11.09 12.65
C VAL A 138 -10.22 -12.14 13.62
N LYS A 139 -11.10 -13.02 14.08
CA LYS A 139 -10.70 -14.18 14.87
C LYS A 139 -9.67 -15.01 14.11
N MET A 140 -8.68 -15.55 14.79
CA MET A 140 -7.55 -16.32 14.26
C MET A 140 -6.47 -15.49 13.53
N ASP A 141 -6.59 -14.17 13.46
CA ASP A 141 -5.52 -13.29 13.03
C ASP A 141 -4.76 -12.78 14.25
N ASP A 142 -3.51 -13.17 14.38
CA ASP A 142 -2.62 -12.71 15.45
C ASP A 142 -1.17 -12.55 14.97
N MET A 143 -0.38 -11.78 15.71
CA MET A 143 1.00 -11.52 15.37
C MET A 143 1.85 -11.25 16.61
N ASP A 144 3.00 -11.92 16.71
CA ASP A 144 4.07 -11.60 17.65
C ASP A 144 5.32 -11.14 16.92
N ARG A 145 5.87 -9.98 17.31
CA ARG A 145 7.08 -9.41 16.72
C ARG A 145 8.13 -9.10 17.79
N TYR A 146 9.35 -9.54 17.53
CA TYR A 146 10.53 -9.29 18.34
C TYR A 146 11.56 -8.53 17.51
N ASN A 147 11.99 -7.36 17.96
CA ASN A 147 13.03 -6.56 17.32
C ASN A 147 14.22 -6.36 18.25
N ALA A 148 15.43 -6.50 17.69
CA ALA A 148 16.67 -6.11 18.34
C ALA A 148 17.45 -5.18 17.43
N THR A 149 17.88 -4.03 17.94
CA THR A 149 18.63 -3.01 17.18
C THR A 149 19.92 -2.67 17.89
N LEU A 150 21.05 -2.72 17.18
CA LEU A 150 22.36 -2.26 17.65
C LEU A 150 22.90 -1.18 16.71
N SER A 151 23.24 -0.03 17.28
CA SER A 151 24.03 1.00 16.61
C SER A 151 25.33 1.19 17.39
N LEU A 152 26.47 0.95 16.76
CA LEU A 152 27.80 1.08 17.34
C LEU A 152 28.66 2.04 16.49
N SER A 153 29.39 2.92 17.15
CA SER A 153 30.40 3.76 16.52
C SER A 153 31.65 3.74 17.40
N HIS A 154 32.80 3.39 16.81
CA HIS A 154 34.07 3.31 17.50
C HIS A 154 35.21 4.00 16.75
N LYS A 155 35.91 4.92 17.40
CA LYS A 155 37.15 5.53 16.89
C LYS A 155 38.31 4.56 17.19
N LEU A 156 38.72 3.81 16.17
CA LEU A 156 39.86 2.87 16.28
C LEU A 156 41.17 3.65 16.46
N THR A 157 41.32 4.74 15.68
CA THR A 157 42.38 5.74 15.81
C THR A 157 41.76 7.13 15.65
N ASP A 158 42.55 8.19 15.77
CA ASP A 158 42.04 9.56 15.59
C ASP A 158 41.53 9.85 14.17
N ASN A 159 42.04 9.11 13.20
CA ASN A 159 41.68 9.25 11.78
C ASN A 159 40.85 8.08 11.22
N LEU A 160 40.62 7.02 11.97
CA LEU A 160 39.83 5.85 11.52
C LEU A 160 38.68 5.56 12.47
N LYS A 161 37.46 5.64 11.94
CA LYS A 161 36.20 5.39 12.66
C LYS A 161 35.45 4.22 12.03
N LEU A 162 35.03 3.27 12.86
CA LEU A 162 34.16 2.16 12.48
C LEU A 162 32.73 2.42 12.92
N ASN A 163 31.78 2.07 12.09
CA ASN A 163 30.34 2.16 12.39
C ASN A 163 29.69 0.82 12.06
N ALA A 164 28.74 0.40 12.90
CA ALA A 164 27.88 -0.76 12.62
C ALA A 164 26.46 -0.44 13.06
N ASN A 165 25.49 -0.74 12.20
CA ASN A 165 24.07 -0.69 12.52
C ASN A 165 23.47 -2.04 12.10
N VAL A 166 22.81 -2.71 13.01
CA VAL A 166 22.19 -4.02 12.77
C VAL A 166 20.81 -4.02 13.40
N VAL A 167 19.83 -4.50 12.65
CA VAL A 167 18.46 -4.73 13.09
C VAL A 167 18.11 -6.18 12.79
N TYR A 168 17.64 -6.90 13.79
CA TYR A 168 17.07 -8.22 13.64
C TYR A 168 15.61 -8.20 14.04
N THR A 169 14.75 -8.72 13.18
CA THR A 169 13.31 -8.86 13.41
C THR A 169 12.93 -10.33 13.29
N TYR A 170 12.23 -10.85 14.27
CA TYR A 170 11.51 -12.12 14.19
C TYR A 170 10.03 -11.84 14.32
N LEU A 171 9.23 -12.39 13.38
CA LEU A 171 7.80 -12.18 13.28
C LEU A 171 7.10 -13.52 13.10
N ASP A 172 6.16 -13.82 13.99
CA ASP A 172 5.24 -14.96 13.91
C ASP A 172 3.83 -14.46 13.70
N GLN A 173 3.18 -14.89 12.61
CA GLN A 173 1.84 -14.42 12.22
C GLN A 173 0.95 -15.64 11.94
N ASN A 174 -0.26 -15.62 12.49
CA ASN A 174 -1.37 -16.42 12.01
C ASN A 174 -2.30 -15.54 11.20
N ILE A 175 -2.75 -16.01 10.04
CA ILE A 175 -3.47 -15.22 9.06
C ILE A 175 -4.73 -15.97 8.63
N ARG A 176 -5.88 -15.35 8.77
CA ARG A 176 -7.12 -15.84 8.18
C ARG A 176 -7.31 -15.23 6.80
N ARG A 177 -7.51 -16.07 5.80
CA ARG A 177 -7.48 -15.66 4.39
C ARG A 177 -8.80 -15.05 3.94
N ASP A 178 -8.86 -13.71 3.85
CA ASP A 178 -9.96 -12.90 3.28
C ASP A 178 -11.38 -13.36 3.68
N PRO A 179 -11.69 -13.47 4.99
CA PRO A 179 -12.99 -13.98 5.42
C PRO A 179 -14.15 -13.01 5.12
N PHE A 180 -13.87 -11.70 5.03
CA PHE A 180 -14.89 -10.68 4.82
C PHE A 180 -15.50 -10.73 3.44
N ASN A 181 -14.69 -10.66 2.38
CA ASN A 181 -15.15 -10.65 1.01
C ASN A 181 -15.97 -11.92 0.68
N ARG A 182 -15.62 -13.04 1.32
CA ARG A 182 -16.35 -14.28 1.18
C ARG A 182 -17.67 -14.27 1.94
N SER A 183 -17.71 -13.68 3.13
CA SER A 183 -18.87 -13.80 4.05
C SER A 183 -19.92 -12.72 3.86
N ILE A 184 -19.57 -11.57 3.27
CA ILE A 184 -20.49 -10.45 3.09
C ILE A 184 -21.69 -10.79 2.18
N TYR A 185 -21.53 -11.82 1.35
CA TYR A 185 -22.56 -12.27 0.41
C TYR A 185 -23.38 -13.44 0.89
N TYR A 186 -23.14 -13.92 2.12
CA TYR A 186 -23.95 -14.98 2.69
C TYR A 186 -25.33 -14.47 3.11
N ALA A 187 -26.34 -15.31 2.87
CA ALA A 187 -27.68 -15.01 3.34
C ALA A 187 -27.73 -14.99 4.88
N PRO A 188 -28.49 -14.05 5.48
CA PRO A 188 -28.46 -13.85 6.92
C PRO A 188 -29.31 -14.88 7.69
N TYR A 189 -29.13 -16.17 7.38
CA TYR A 189 -29.78 -17.29 8.07
C TYR A 189 -28.81 -18.48 8.15
N GLY A 190 -29.19 -19.50 8.90
CA GLY A 190 -28.50 -20.80 8.99
C GLY A 190 -28.40 -21.31 10.42
N ASP A 191 -28.25 -22.63 10.55
CA ASP A 191 -28.03 -23.29 11.84
C ASP A 191 -26.54 -23.27 12.18
N VAL A 192 -26.10 -22.24 12.90
CA VAL A 192 -24.68 -21.94 13.19
C VAL A 192 -23.99 -23.07 13.95
N TYR A 193 -24.73 -23.71 14.89
CA TYR A 193 -24.19 -24.76 15.76
C TYR A 193 -25.08 -26.02 15.66
N ASN A 194 -24.43 -27.17 15.81
CA ASN A 194 -25.09 -28.45 15.98
C ASN A 194 -25.74 -28.55 17.39
N GLU A 195 -26.58 -29.56 17.63
CA GLU A 195 -27.23 -29.79 18.93
C GLU A 195 -26.24 -29.99 20.09
N ASP A 196 -25.03 -30.50 19.80
CA ASP A 196 -23.94 -30.68 20.75
C ASP A 196 -23.10 -29.39 21.03
N GLY A 197 -23.46 -28.30 20.37
CA GLY A 197 -22.76 -26.99 20.48
C GLY A 197 -21.51 -26.84 19.60
N SER A 198 -21.15 -27.87 18.81
CA SER A 198 -20.10 -27.75 17.80
C SER A 198 -20.50 -26.86 16.62
N ILE A 199 -19.54 -26.29 15.91
CA ILE A 199 -19.80 -25.48 14.71
C ILE A 199 -20.40 -26.37 13.64
N ASN A 200 -21.56 -25.95 13.08
CA ASN A 200 -22.14 -26.61 11.92
C ASN A 200 -21.43 -26.10 10.65
N VAL A 201 -20.68 -26.99 10.01
CA VAL A 201 -19.88 -26.61 8.81
C VAL A 201 -20.75 -26.45 7.55
N LEU A 202 -22.01 -26.93 7.54
CA LEU A 202 -22.97 -26.78 6.44
C LEU A 202 -24.30 -26.18 6.94
N PRO A 203 -24.32 -24.91 7.38
CA PRO A 203 -25.44 -24.34 8.15
C PRO A 203 -26.69 -24.02 7.35
N PHE A 204 -26.65 -24.11 6.01
CA PHE A 204 -27.74 -23.63 5.13
C PHE A 204 -28.72 -24.71 4.68
N ASN A 205 -28.56 -25.93 5.15
CA ASN A 205 -29.42 -27.10 4.80
C ASN A 205 -29.50 -27.36 3.28
N ASP A 206 -28.51 -26.88 2.53
CA ASP A 206 -28.37 -27.10 1.08
C ASP A 206 -27.31 -28.18 0.74
N GLY A 207 -26.60 -28.67 1.73
CA GLY A 207 -25.55 -29.67 1.62
C GLY A 207 -24.26 -29.23 0.91
N GLN A 208 -24.13 -27.95 0.59
CA GLN A 208 -23.02 -27.41 -0.22
C GLN A 208 -22.38 -26.17 0.37
N THR A 209 -23.15 -25.24 0.92
CA THR A 209 -22.62 -23.93 1.36
C THR A 209 -21.94 -24.06 2.71
N ILE A 210 -20.61 -23.84 2.70
CA ILE A 210 -19.76 -23.95 3.87
C ILE A 210 -19.92 -22.73 4.78
N SER A 211 -19.96 -22.99 6.09
CA SER A 211 -20.04 -21.96 7.10
C SER A 211 -18.85 -20.99 7.04
N PRO A 212 -19.07 -19.67 7.06
CA PRO A 212 -17.97 -18.69 7.16
C PRO A 212 -17.06 -18.89 8.39
N ILE A 213 -17.57 -19.50 9.46
CA ILE A 213 -16.80 -19.80 10.69
C ILE A 213 -16.27 -21.24 10.75
N ALA A 214 -16.40 -22.02 9.68
CA ALA A 214 -15.92 -23.41 9.64
C ALA A 214 -14.41 -23.55 9.92
N GLU A 215 -13.62 -22.53 9.58
CA GLU A 215 -12.19 -22.47 9.88
C GLU A 215 -11.88 -22.39 11.39
N GLU A 216 -12.86 -22.00 12.23
CA GLU A 216 -12.73 -21.96 13.69
C GLU A 216 -12.88 -23.34 14.35
N VAL A 217 -13.24 -24.36 13.59
CA VAL A 217 -13.23 -25.75 14.06
C VAL A 217 -11.78 -26.15 14.43
N PRO A 218 -11.54 -26.67 15.65
CA PRO A 218 -10.18 -27.00 16.07
C PRO A 218 -9.48 -27.96 15.11
N GLY A 219 -8.31 -27.56 14.59
CA GLY A 219 -7.52 -28.34 13.65
C GLY A 219 -7.98 -28.32 12.19
N ALA A 220 -9.06 -27.58 11.86
CA ALA A 220 -9.53 -27.48 10.49
C ALA A 220 -8.74 -26.49 9.63
N TYR A 221 -8.09 -25.49 10.25
CA TYR A 221 -7.37 -24.45 9.54
C TYR A 221 -6.11 -24.00 10.28
N LYS A 222 -5.04 -23.79 9.54
CA LYS A 222 -3.81 -23.14 10.02
C LYS A 222 -3.12 -22.46 8.85
N ASN A 223 -2.89 -21.17 8.96
CA ASN A 223 -2.07 -20.43 8.01
C ASN A 223 -1.07 -19.59 8.82
N ASN A 224 0.16 -20.06 8.88
CA ASN A 224 1.22 -19.49 9.72
C ASN A 224 2.38 -19.01 8.87
N ARG A 225 2.83 -17.80 9.14
CA ARG A 225 3.98 -17.17 8.49
C ARG A 225 5.02 -16.78 9.50
N LEU A 226 6.21 -17.37 9.40
CA LEU A 226 7.39 -16.99 10.17
C LEU A 226 8.31 -16.15 9.30
N THR A 227 8.72 -14.99 9.79
CA THR A 227 9.70 -14.13 9.09
C THR A 227 10.89 -13.88 10.01
N SER A 228 12.09 -14.17 9.52
CA SER A 228 13.36 -13.80 10.13
C SER A 228 14.07 -12.81 9.22
N HIS A 229 14.32 -11.60 9.71
CA HIS A 229 14.88 -10.52 8.90
C HIS A 229 16.07 -9.89 9.61
N LEU A 230 17.25 -10.02 9.02
CA LEU A 230 18.50 -9.43 9.48
C LEU A 230 18.94 -8.37 8.46
N VAL A 231 18.92 -7.11 8.85
CA VAL A 231 19.37 -5.99 8.00
C VAL A 231 20.38 -5.14 8.73
N GLY A 232 21.39 -4.68 8.03
CA GLY A 232 22.37 -3.79 8.64
C GLY A 232 23.49 -3.37 7.72
N ASN A 233 24.41 -2.60 8.30
CA ASN A 233 25.62 -2.20 7.62
C ASN A 233 26.82 -2.10 8.58
N VAL A 234 28.00 -2.32 8.03
CA VAL A 234 29.27 -2.11 8.67
C VAL A 234 30.10 -1.18 7.78
N GLY A 235 30.63 -0.12 8.34
CA GLY A 235 31.37 0.88 7.58
C GLY A 235 32.61 1.36 8.28
N ALA A 236 33.60 1.78 7.50
CA ALA A 236 34.82 2.43 7.93
C ALA A 236 34.90 3.84 7.31
N THR A 237 35.18 4.84 8.12
CA THR A 237 35.46 6.20 7.67
C THR A 237 36.90 6.54 8.04
N TRP A 238 37.76 6.77 7.04
CA TRP A 238 39.15 7.03 7.19
C TRP A 238 39.50 8.41 6.66
N ASN A 239 39.95 9.30 7.55
CA ASN A 239 40.52 10.59 7.18
C ASN A 239 41.99 10.36 6.80
N ILE A 240 42.26 10.16 5.50
CA ILE A 240 43.61 9.81 4.96
C ILE A 240 44.60 10.95 5.25
N ILE A 241 44.17 12.15 4.93
CA ILE A 241 44.84 13.41 5.26
C ILE A 241 43.75 14.42 5.65
N LYS A 242 44.17 15.61 6.09
CA LYS A 242 43.23 16.71 6.34
C LYS A 242 42.33 16.91 5.11
N ASP A 243 41.01 16.99 5.34
CA ASP A 243 39.98 17.27 4.32
C ASP A 243 39.78 16.18 3.24
N LEU A 244 40.56 15.06 3.28
CA LEU A 244 40.36 13.89 2.39
C LEU A 244 39.87 12.69 3.19
N THR A 245 38.64 12.28 2.92
CA THR A 245 37.96 11.20 3.64
C THR A 245 37.58 10.09 2.70
N LEU A 246 37.97 8.84 3.03
CA LEU A 246 37.48 7.60 2.40
C LEU A 246 36.42 6.99 3.32
N THR A 247 35.26 6.72 2.77
CA THR A 247 34.21 5.93 3.47
C THR A 247 33.92 4.67 2.66
N SER A 248 34.01 3.51 3.32
CA SER A 248 33.63 2.21 2.76
C SER A 248 32.55 1.61 3.63
N THR A 249 31.42 1.22 3.01
CA THR A 249 30.27 0.67 3.73
C THR A 249 29.83 -0.62 3.05
N PHE A 250 29.75 -1.69 3.82
CA PHE A 250 29.14 -2.95 3.41
C PHE A 250 27.76 -3.07 4.06
N GLY A 251 26.72 -3.15 3.24
CA GLY A 251 25.35 -3.38 3.64
C GLY A 251 24.94 -4.84 3.39
N PHE A 252 24.11 -5.37 4.25
CA PHE A 252 23.49 -6.68 4.09
C PHE A 252 22.03 -6.64 4.53
N ASP A 253 21.23 -7.45 3.88
CA ASP A 253 19.81 -7.63 4.15
C ASP A 253 19.47 -9.09 3.81
N LYS A 254 19.17 -9.88 4.84
CA LYS A 254 18.76 -11.28 4.69
C LYS A 254 17.39 -11.47 5.29
N LYS A 255 16.45 -11.92 4.46
CA LYS A 255 15.07 -12.18 4.85
C LYS A 255 14.70 -13.62 4.51
N ASP A 256 14.38 -14.40 5.52
CA ASP A 256 13.88 -15.76 5.38
C ASP A 256 12.41 -15.79 5.81
N ILE A 257 11.54 -16.31 4.94
CA ILE A 257 10.11 -16.44 5.19
C ILE A 257 9.74 -17.92 5.02
N ARG A 258 9.13 -18.49 6.06
CA ARG A 258 8.42 -19.76 5.96
C ARG A 258 6.93 -19.49 6.06
N THR A 259 6.17 -19.90 5.07
CA THR A 259 4.71 -19.94 5.11
C THR A 259 4.26 -21.39 5.12
N GLY A 260 3.31 -21.73 5.99
CA GLY A 260 2.66 -23.03 6.02
C GLY A 260 1.16 -22.85 6.10
N HIS A 261 0.44 -23.48 5.19
CA HIS A 261 -1.01 -23.40 5.12
C HIS A 261 -1.64 -24.79 5.08
N PHE A 262 -2.66 -24.97 5.87
CA PHE A 262 -3.52 -26.15 5.89
C PHE A 262 -4.98 -25.72 6.00
N ALA A 263 -5.84 -26.34 5.19
CA ALA A 263 -7.27 -26.17 5.28
C ALA A 263 -7.97 -27.52 5.07
N ASP A 264 -8.86 -27.87 5.97
CA ASP A 264 -9.64 -29.10 5.85
C ASP A 264 -10.72 -28.99 4.78
N THR A 265 -11.29 -30.10 4.38
CA THR A 265 -12.31 -30.23 3.31
C THR A 265 -13.48 -29.28 3.51
N TYR A 266 -14.03 -29.19 4.73
CA TYR A 266 -15.14 -28.31 5.06
C TYR A 266 -14.69 -26.95 5.62
N THR A 267 -13.72 -26.33 4.95
CA THR A 267 -13.32 -24.94 5.16
C THR A 267 -13.61 -24.12 3.90
N LEU A 268 -13.56 -22.79 3.99
CA LEU A 268 -13.75 -21.93 2.82
C LEU A 268 -12.71 -22.19 1.71
N ASP A 269 -11.50 -22.61 2.06
CA ASP A 269 -10.43 -22.93 1.11
C ASP A 269 -10.56 -24.37 0.56
N GLY A 270 -11.01 -25.33 1.37
CA GLY A 270 -11.28 -26.71 0.94
C GLY A 270 -12.53 -26.84 0.07
N ALA A 271 -13.45 -25.90 0.24
CA ALA A 271 -14.69 -25.75 -0.56
C ALA A 271 -15.54 -27.04 -0.66
N GLY A 272 -15.49 -27.92 0.35
CA GLY A 272 -16.19 -29.19 0.38
C GLY A 272 -15.62 -30.29 -0.52
N ASN A 273 -14.52 -30.03 -1.24
CA ASN A 273 -13.97 -30.95 -2.23
C ASN A 273 -12.79 -31.77 -1.71
N TYR A 274 -11.82 -31.11 -1.04
CA TYR A 274 -10.57 -31.75 -0.57
C TYR A 274 -9.96 -30.94 0.59
N SER A 275 -9.17 -31.60 1.40
CA SER A 275 -8.22 -30.88 2.27
C SER A 275 -6.99 -30.48 1.46
N LEU A 276 -6.40 -29.34 1.79
CA LEU A 276 -5.20 -28.84 1.14
C LEU A 276 -4.11 -28.52 2.17
N ALA A 277 -2.85 -28.74 1.78
CA ALA A 277 -1.70 -28.28 2.53
C ALA A 277 -0.61 -27.78 1.59
N ASP A 278 -0.01 -26.65 1.95
CA ASP A 278 1.20 -26.15 1.30
C ASP A 278 2.19 -25.56 2.29
N ALA A 279 3.46 -25.63 1.93
CA ALA A 279 4.52 -24.95 2.64
C ALA A 279 5.49 -24.33 1.64
N THR A 280 5.86 -23.07 1.92
CA THR A 280 6.81 -22.30 1.11
C THR A 280 7.94 -21.79 2.00
N ASN A 281 9.19 -21.99 1.55
CA ASN A 281 10.35 -21.34 2.12
C ASN A 281 10.94 -20.39 1.09
N HIS A 282 10.99 -19.10 1.42
CA HIS A 282 11.54 -18.04 0.61
C HIS A 282 12.73 -17.41 1.33
N SER A 283 13.87 -17.31 0.65
CA SER A 283 15.07 -16.64 1.17
C SER A 283 15.49 -15.55 0.20
N ASP A 284 15.63 -14.34 0.70
CA ASP A 284 16.11 -13.18 -0.05
C ASP A 284 17.37 -12.62 0.60
N VAL A 285 18.47 -12.61 -0.13
CA VAL A 285 19.77 -12.16 0.32
C VAL A 285 20.25 -11.01 -0.55
N ASN A 286 20.28 -9.82 0.03
CA ASN A 286 20.80 -8.61 -0.59
C ASN A 286 22.11 -8.20 0.08
N TRP A 287 23.09 -7.79 -0.71
CA TRP A 287 24.24 -7.08 -0.19
C TRP A 287 24.64 -5.91 -1.08
N SER A 288 25.24 -4.92 -0.47
CA SER A 288 25.80 -3.76 -1.14
C SER A 288 27.19 -3.45 -0.62
N TRP A 289 28.06 -2.96 -1.48
CA TRP A 289 29.37 -2.43 -1.09
C TRP A 289 29.58 -1.09 -1.78
N GLU A 290 29.62 -0.05 -0.95
CA GLU A 290 29.71 1.33 -1.40
C GLU A 290 31.00 1.98 -0.91
N ASN A 291 31.74 2.62 -1.79
CA ASN A 291 32.96 3.35 -1.46
C ASN A 291 32.87 4.77 -1.98
N THR A 292 33.23 5.73 -1.15
CA THR A 292 33.27 7.16 -1.50
C THR A 292 34.55 7.78 -1.03
N LEU A 293 35.20 8.54 -1.91
CA LEU A 293 36.33 9.39 -1.62
C LEU A 293 35.88 10.84 -1.73
N ALA A 294 35.94 11.59 -0.65
CA ALA A 294 35.54 13.00 -0.58
C ALA A 294 36.70 13.90 -0.17
N TYR A 295 36.88 14.98 -0.93
CA TYR A 295 37.86 16.02 -0.64
C TYR A 295 37.15 17.37 -0.56
N SER A 296 37.30 18.08 0.57
CA SER A 296 36.65 19.37 0.81
C SER A 296 37.70 20.42 1.21
N PHE A 297 37.66 21.56 0.53
CA PHE A 297 38.60 22.66 0.84
C PHE A 297 37.94 24.03 0.67
N THR A 298 38.50 25.02 1.35
CA THR A 298 38.05 26.40 1.30
C THR A 298 39.19 27.30 0.82
N LEU A 299 38.94 28.12 -0.21
CA LEU A 299 39.84 29.10 -0.76
C LEU A 299 39.18 30.49 -0.74
N GLY A 300 39.45 31.27 0.28
CA GLY A 300 38.80 32.55 0.49
C GLY A 300 37.26 32.39 0.63
N LYS A 301 36.53 32.95 -0.32
CA LYS A 301 35.03 32.85 -0.36
C LYS A 301 34.52 31.61 -1.09
N HIS A 302 35.41 30.77 -1.59
CA HIS A 302 35.06 29.58 -2.37
C HIS A 302 35.16 28.33 -1.49
N ASN A 303 34.06 27.62 -1.32
CA ASN A 303 34.03 26.31 -0.67
C ASN A 303 33.76 25.27 -1.73
N LEU A 304 34.63 24.29 -1.88
CA LEU A 304 34.51 23.20 -2.85
C LEU A 304 34.54 21.85 -2.13
N SER A 305 33.59 20.97 -2.47
CA SER A 305 33.61 19.58 -2.04
C SER A 305 33.48 18.70 -3.26
N LEU A 306 34.46 17.85 -3.49
CA LEU A 306 34.54 16.88 -4.58
C LEU A 306 34.33 15.51 -3.99
N MET A 307 33.53 14.68 -4.65
CA MET A 307 33.31 13.30 -4.26
C MET A 307 33.34 12.42 -5.51
N ALA A 308 34.00 11.27 -5.41
CA ALA A 308 33.92 10.18 -6.36
C ALA A 308 33.60 8.88 -5.62
N GLY A 309 32.88 7.99 -6.24
CA GLY A 309 32.54 6.73 -5.60
C GLY A 309 32.11 5.65 -6.58
N ASN A 310 32.05 4.45 -6.03
CA ASN A 310 31.48 3.28 -6.69
C ASN A 310 30.59 2.51 -5.74
N ALA A 311 29.62 1.76 -6.30
CA ALA A 311 28.76 0.88 -5.54
C ALA A 311 28.52 -0.41 -6.31
N LEU A 312 28.50 -1.51 -5.60
CA LEU A 312 28.14 -2.85 -6.11
C LEU A 312 26.96 -3.39 -5.31
N TYR A 313 26.02 -3.99 -6.01
CA TYR A 313 24.83 -4.58 -5.42
C TYR A 313 24.59 -5.97 -6.00
N LYS A 314 24.13 -6.87 -5.15
CA LYS A 314 23.68 -8.20 -5.57
C LYS A 314 22.46 -8.59 -4.73
N ASN A 315 21.45 -9.07 -5.41
CA ASN A 315 20.29 -9.75 -4.82
C ASN A 315 20.26 -11.19 -5.29
N VAL A 316 19.94 -12.11 -4.37
CA VAL A 316 19.64 -13.52 -4.67
C VAL A 316 18.37 -13.88 -3.91
N ALA A 317 17.33 -14.27 -4.66
CA ALA A 317 16.10 -14.79 -4.11
C ALA A 317 15.93 -16.27 -4.49
N GLU A 318 15.66 -17.10 -3.50
CA GLU A 318 15.38 -18.52 -3.65
C GLU A 318 14.04 -18.87 -3.01
N GLU A 319 13.27 -19.71 -3.69
CA GLU A 319 12.01 -20.19 -3.17
C GLU A 319 11.87 -21.70 -3.41
N TYR A 320 11.36 -22.40 -2.41
CA TYR A 320 10.99 -23.81 -2.46
C TYR A 320 9.57 -23.95 -1.97
N LYS A 321 8.71 -24.59 -2.75
CA LYS A 321 7.30 -24.79 -2.43
C LYS A 321 6.91 -26.25 -2.63
N GLY A 322 6.21 -26.80 -1.65
CA GLY A 322 5.45 -28.05 -1.75
C GLY A 322 3.98 -27.79 -1.51
N ALA A 323 3.11 -28.43 -2.24
CA ALA A 323 1.65 -28.31 -2.11
C ALA A 323 0.95 -29.60 -2.57
N GLY A 324 -0.28 -29.80 -2.15
CA GLY A 324 -1.15 -30.87 -2.63
C GLY A 324 -2.43 -30.98 -1.85
N HIS A 325 -3.20 -32.03 -2.16
CA HIS A 325 -4.53 -32.25 -1.62
C HIS A 325 -4.63 -33.58 -0.86
N ASN A 326 -5.72 -33.70 -0.07
CA ASN A 326 -6.11 -34.93 0.64
C ASN A 326 -5.00 -35.47 1.56
N LEU A 327 -4.71 -34.69 2.61
CA LEU A 327 -3.78 -35.16 3.65
C LEU A 327 -4.38 -36.37 4.41
N ILE A 328 -3.58 -37.40 4.63
CA ILE A 328 -3.99 -38.63 5.33
C ILE A 328 -4.58 -38.34 6.72
N SER A 329 -4.03 -37.36 7.43
CA SER A 329 -4.49 -36.94 8.75
C SER A 329 -4.37 -35.44 8.91
N SER A 330 -5.46 -34.76 9.23
CA SER A 330 -5.51 -33.31 9.48
C SER A 330 -4.65 -32.89 10.68
N THR A 331 -4.37 -33.78 11.62
CA THR A 331 -3.52 -33.48 12.80
C THR A 331 -2.08 -33.11 12.44
N MET A 332 -1.63 -33.49 11.24
CA MET A 332 -0.29 -33.17 10.77
C MET A 332 -0.18 -31.77 10.15
N LEU A 333 -1.31 -31.14 9.83
CA LEU A 333 -1.40 -29.84 9.16
C LEU A 333 -0.48 -29.78 7.94
N PHE A 334 0.29 -28.71 7.76
CA PHE A 334 1.28 -28.54 6.69
C PHE A 334 2.69 -29.11 7.04
N TYR A 335 2.87 -29.73 8.21
CA TYR A 335 4.19 -30.24 8.64
C TYR A 335 4.58 -31.55 7.98
N ASN A 336 3.65 -32.25 7.33
CA ASN A 336 3.94 -33.50 6.61
C ASN A 336 3.31 -33.53 5.21
N LEU A 337 3.93 -32.82 4.28
CA LEU A 337 3.48 -32.78 2.88
C LEU A 337 3.65 -34.14 2.16
N GLY A 338 4.50 -35.03 2.69
CA GLY A 338 4.62 -36.41 2.20
C GLY A 338 3.38 -37.28 2.42
N GLY A 339 2.45 -36.83 3.29
CA GLY A 339 1.15 -37.48 3.53
C GLY A 339 0.04 -37.05 2.58
N LEU A 340 0.29 -36.14 1.64
CA LEU A 340 -0.67 -35.73 0.62
C LEU A 340 -0.87 -36.84 -0.40
N GLN A 341 -2.13 -37.11 -0.74
CA GLN A 341 -2.48 -38.22 -1.64
C GLN A 341 -2.66 -37.79 -3.08
N ASP A 342 -3.11 -36.52 -3.30
CA ASP A 342 -3.47 -36.01 -4.60
C ASP A 342 -2.79 -34.68 -4.93
N SER A 343 -2.67 -34.40 -6.24
CA SER A 343 -2.21 -33.10 -6.78
C SER A 343 -0.90 -32.62 -6.18
N GLN A 344 0.02 -33.55 -5.85
CA GLN A 344 1.31 -33.19 -5.29
C GLN A 344 2.12 -32.34 -6.29
N GLN A 345 2.56 -31.19 -5.84
CA GLN A 345 3.34 -30.25 -6.62
C GLN A 345 4.59 -29.82 -5.83
N ILE A 346 5.74 -29.87 -6.48
CA ILE A 346 6.99 -29.34 -5.97
C ILE A 346 7.50 -28.33 -6.97
N SER A 347 7.85 -27.15 -6.50
CA SER A 347 8.45 -26.12 -7.33
C SER A 347 9.60 -25.44 -6.61
N SER A 348 10.55 -24.91 -7.38
CA SER A 348 11.61 -24.07 -6.87
C SER A 348 11.93 -22.97 -7.88
N SER A 349 12.42 -21.84 -7.38
CA SER A 349 12.90 -20.75 -8.20
C SER A 349 14.21 -20.19 -7.63
N TYR A 350 15.05 -19.71 -8.55
CA TYR A 350 16.28 -19.01 -8.23
C TYR A 350 16.37 -17.76 -9.10
N VAL A 351 16.48 -16.60 -8.47
CA VAL A 351 16.59 -15.31 -9.17
C VAL A 351 17.81 -14.56 -8.66
N GLN A 352 18.69 -14.14 -9.56
CA GLN A 352 19.84 -13.31 -9.21
C GLN A 352 19.83 -12.03 -10.04
N THR A 353 20.02 -10.90 -9.37
CA THR A 353 20.26 -9.60 -10.00
C THR A 353 21.51 -8.94 -9.46
N THR A 354 22.22 -8.22 -10.33
CA THR A 354 23.41 -7.46 -9.94
C THR A 354 23.36 -6.07 -10.54
N MET A 355 23.97 -5.11 -9.84
CA MET A 355 24.14 -3.74 -10.32
C MET A 355 25.50 -3.22 -9.93
N ALA A 356 26.15 -2.50 -10.84
CA ALA A 356 27.38 -1.77 -10.59
C ALA A 356 27.21 -0.29 -10.94
N SER A 357 27.78 0.58 -10.13
CA SER A 357 27.59 2.02 -10.27
C SER A 357 28.89 2.77 -10.04
N PHE A 358 29.11 3.84 -10.82
CA PHE A 358 30.16 4.82 -10.64
C PHE A 358 29.56 6.21 -10.61
N PHE A 359 30.01 7.05 -9.68
CA PHE A 359 29.44 8.39 -9.54
C PHE A 359 30.45 9.42 -9.07
N GLY A 360 30.22 10.68 -9.48
CA GLY A 360 30.95 11.83 -9.03
C GLY A 360 30.03 12.99 -8.71
N ARG A 361 30.39 13.78 -7.70
CA ARG A 361 29.63 14.96 -7.28
C ARG A 361 30.56 16.12 -6.97
N ILE A 362 30.20 17.30 -7.42
CA ILE A 362 30.85 18.58 -7.11
C ILE A 362 29.83 19.44 -6.38
N ASN A 363 30.13 19.83 -5.16
CA ASN A 363 29.39 20.86 -4.44
C ASN A 363 30.28 22.12 -4.36
N TYR A 364 29.74 23.22 -4.84
CA TYR A 364 30.42 24.51 -4.83
C TYR A 364 29.58 25.57 -4.13
N LYS A 365 30.17 26.31 -3.20
CA LYS A 365 29.54 27.45 -2.56
C LYS A 365 30.44 28.68 -2.74
N PHE A 366 29.83 29.76 -3.20
CA PHE A 366 30.51 31.06 -3.29
C PHE A 366 29.90 32.03 -2.29
N ASN A 367 30.77 32.55 -1.41
CA ASN A 367 30.41 33.56 -0.42
C ASN A 367 29.21 33.18 0.47
N GLU A 368 28.97 31.85 0.67
CA GLU A 368 27.79 31.27 1.36
C GLU A 368 26.45 31.68 0.76
N LYS A 369 26.43 32.36 -0.40
CA LYS A 369 25.21 32.89 -1.06
C LYS A 369 24.79 32.08 -2.26
N TYR A 370 25.73 31.70 -3.11
CA TYR A 370 25.45 30.95 -4.36
C TYR A 370 25.98 29.55 -4.20
N LEU A 371 25.09 28.59 -4.40
CA LEU A 371 25.38 27.17 -4.25
C LEU A 371 25.10 26.45 -5.57
N MET A 372 26.03 25.56 -5.93
CA MET A 372 25.87 24.70 -7.10
C MET A 372 26.24 23.27 -6.73
N THR A 373 25.43 22.32 -7.17
CA THR A 373 25.71 20.89 -7.11
C THR A 373 25.64 20.30 -8.52
N VAL A 374 26.67 19.59 -8.92
CA VAL A 374 26.68 18.81 -10.17
C VAL A 374 26.96 17.36 -9.80
N THR A 375 26.13 16.45 -10.28
CA THR A 375 26.31 15.01 -10.08
C THR A 375 26.25 14.31 -11.44
N LEU A 376 27.18 13.39 -11.66
CA LEU A 376 27.18 12.46 -12.78
C LEU A 376 27.22 11.06 -12.22
N ARG A 377 26.31 10.20 -12.65
CA ARG A 377 26.26 8.81 -12.25
C ARG A 377 26.08 7.91 -13.47
N GLN A 378 26.73 6.77 -13.44
CA GLN A 378 26.60 5.70 -14.42
C GLN A 378 26.24 4.43 -13.68
N ASP A 379 25.09 3.81 -14.03
CA ASP A 379 24.61 2.57 -13.48
C ASP A 379 24.57 1.48 -14.55
N GLY A 380 24.98 0.26 -14.20
CA GLY A 380 24.87 -0.93 -15.03
C GLY A 380 24.05 -1.99 -14.33
N SER A 381 22.96 -2.45 -14.98
CA SER A 381 22.01 -3.42 -14.42
C SER A 381 21.97 -4.71 -15.22
N SER A 382 22.04 -5.86 -14.53
CA SER A 382 22.02 -7.19 -15.16
C SER A 382 20.65 -7.60 -15.72
N VAL A 383 19.57 -6.89 -15.37
CA VAL A 383 18.21 -7.19 -15.84
C VAL A 383 17.92 -6.67 -17.26
N LEU A 384 18.76 -5.76 -17.74
CA LEU A 384 18.65 -5.16 -19.08
C LEU A 384 19.46 -5.94 -20.10
N ALA A 385 19.16 -5.69 -21.39
CA ALA A 385 19.85 -6.35 -22.49
C ALA A 385 21.35 -6.05 -22.52
N LYS A 386 22.16 -7.02 -22.95
CA LYS A 386 23.63 -7.02 -22.81
C LYS A 386 24.29 -5.70 -23.25
N ASP A 387 23.88 -5.13 -24.38
CA ASP A 387 24.46 -3.89 -24.91
C ASP A 387 23.77 -2.61 -24.41
N HIS A 388 22.70 -2.75 -23.57
CA HIS A 388 21.89 -1.66 -23.02
C HIS A 388 21.91 -1.60 -21.48
N GLN A 389 22.82 -2.38 -20.86
CA GLN A 389 22.92 -2.46 -19.38
C GLN A 389 23.33 -1.14 -18.73
N TRP A 390 24.14 -0.32 -19.42
CA TRP A 390 24.69 0.88 -18.84
C TRP A 390 23.91 2.15 -19.20
N GLY A 391 23.52 2.91 -18.16
CA GLY A 391 22.87 4.21 -18.27
C GLY A 391 23.67 5.33 -17.63
N VAL A 392 23.60 6.56 -18.17
CA VAL A 392 24.26 7.75 -17.62
C VAL A 392 23.21 8.77 -17.18
N PHE A 393 23.32 9.26 -15.94
CA PHE A 393 22.32 10.07 -15.26
C PHE A 393 22.96 11.35 -14.70
N PRO A 394 22.96 12.45 -15.45
CA PRO A 394 23.46 13.74 -15.01
C PRO A 394 22.41 14.50 -14.20
N SER A 395 22.86 15.32 -13.24
CA SER A 395 22.01 16.30 -12.56
C SER A 395 22.77 17.56 -12.20
N VAL A 396 22.05 18.68 -12.17
CA VAL A 396 22.55 19.99 -11.73
C VAL A 396 21.52 20.65 -10.83
N ALA A 397 21.98 21.26 -9.73
CA ALA A 397 21.17 22.10 -8.87
C ALA A 397 21.89 23.42 -8.58
N LEU A 398 21.13 24.50 -8.59
CA LEU A 398 21.58 25.85 -8.24
C LEU A 398 20.71 26.34 -7.08
N ALA A 399 21.32 27.02 -6.14
CA ALA A 399 20.57 27.70 -5.09
C ALA A 399 21.17 29.08 -4.77
N TRP A 400 20.28 30.02 -4.51
CA TRP A 400 20.62 31.39 -4.18
C TRP A 400 19.97 31.78 -2.86
N ARG A 401 20.81 32.06 -1.86
CA ARG A 401 20.39 32.57 -0.55
C ARG A 401 20.19 34.10 -0.65
N MET A 402 19.00 34.49 -1.05
CA MET A 402 18.62 35.87 -1.32
C MET A 402 18.66 36.75 -0.06
N ASN A 403 18.34 36.16 1.09
CA ASN A 403 18.38 36.85 2.38
C ASN A 403 19.79 37.35 2.76
N GLU A 404 20.86 36.76 2.20
CA GLU A 404 22.25 37.19 2.43
C GLU A 404 22.69 38.36 1.54
N GLU A 405 21.84 38.80 0.60
CA GLU A 405 22.13 39.91 -0.27
C GLU A 405 21.95 41.28 0.43
N ASN A 406 22.72 42.24 0.02
CA ASN A 406 22.73 43.55 0.66
C ASN A 406 21.37 44.26 0.63
N PHE A 407 20.53 43.97 -0.38
CA PHE A 407 19.20 44.56 -0.51
C PHE A 407 18.13 43.90 0.37
N LEU A 408 18.37 42.66 0.91
CA LEU A 408 17.49 41.97 1.83
C LEU A 408 18.05 41.78 3.23
N LYS A 409 19.36 41.89 3.40
CA LYS A 409 20.06 41.59 4.66
C LYS A 409 19.56 42.38 5.88
N ASN A 410 18.99 43.58 5.65
CA ASN A 410 18.47 44.47 6.70
C ASN A 410 16.98 44.38 6.88
N VAL A 411 16.28 43.43 6.21
CA VAL A 411 14.85 43.22 6.38
C VAL A 411 14.65 42.31 7.60
N GLU A 412 14.39 42.92 8.75
CA GLU A 412 14.30 42.22 10.06
C GLU A 412 13.19 41.12 10.07
N GLN A 413 12.15 41.28 9.28
CA GLN A 413 11.04 40.32 9.18
C GLN A 413 11.43 39.09 8.38
N LEU A 414 12.47 39.14 7.54
CA LEU A 414 12.92 38.08 6.67
C LEU A 414 14.05 37.26 7.29
N SER A 415 13.78 36.08 7.76
CA SER A 415 14.79 35.22 8.40
C SER A 415 15.50 34.28 7.41
N ASN A 416 14.82 33.86 6.36
CA ASN A 416 15.35 33.01 5.30
C ASN A 416 14.60 33.26 3.99
N LEU A 417 15.33 33.38 2.90
CA LEU A 417 14.77 33.35 1.54
C LEU A 417 15.80 32.74 0.60
N LYS A 418 15.47 31.55 0.09
CA LYS A 418 16.38 30.80 -0.79
C LYS A 418 15.62 30.31 -2.01
N LEU A 419 16.09 30.69 -3.18
CA LEU A 419 15.61 30.17 -4.46
C LEU A 419 16.42 28.93 -4.82
N ARG A 420 15.74 27.87 -5.27
CA ARG A 420 16.32 26.59 -5.74
C ARG A 420 15.86 26.31 -7.17
N LEU A 421 16.79 25.86 -8.00
CA LEU A 421 16.54 25.38 -9.36
C LEU A 421 17.26 24.05 -9.50
N SER A 422 16.59 23.04 -9.99
CA SER A 422 17.26 21.76 -10.30
C SER A 422 16.73 21.13 -11.58
N TYR A 423 17.63 20.44 -12.25
CA TYR A 423 17.32 19.60 -13.41
C TYR A 423 18.18 18.34 -13.34
N GLY A 424 17.58 17.20 -13.63
CA GLY A 424 18.34 15.95 -13.66
C GLY A 424 17.56 14.84 -14.35
N ILE A 425 18.31 13.80 -14.72
CA ILE A 425 17.79 12.59 -15.33
C ILE A 425 18.05 11.46 -14.35
N SER A 426 17.03 10.66 -14.06
CA SER A 426 17.14 9.39 -13.34
C SER A 426 16.75 8.24 -14.28
N GLY A 427 17.33 7.06 -14.02
CA GLY A 427 16.99 5.84 -14.76
C GLY A 427 16.15 4.91 -13.90
N ASN A 428 15.35 4.08 -14.57
CA ASN A 428 14.65 2.97 -13.95
C ASN A 428 14.91 1.70 -14.76
N SER A 429 15.22 0.58 -14.08
CA SER A 429 15.39 -0.75 -14.68
C SER A 429 14.44 -1.77 -14.06
N ALA A 430 13.24 -1.31 -13.63
CA ALA A 430 12.25 -2.12 -12.94
C ALA A 430 11.57 -3.14 -13.88
N VAL A 431 12.35 -4.08 -14.36
CA VAL A 431 11.91 -5.28 -15.07
C VAL A 431 12.44 -6.50 -14.32
N SER A 432 11.66 -7.57 -14.30
CA SER A 432 12.09 -8.81 -13.66
C SER A 432 13.35 -9.38 -14.34
N ALA A 433 14.16 -10.11 -13.60
CA ALA A 433 15.35 -10.76 -14.15
C ALA A 433 14.97 -11.69 -15.31
N TYR A 434 15.91 -11.81 -16.27
CA TYR A 434 15.84 -12.72 -17.42
C TYR A 434 14.78 -12.39 -18.48
N GLN A 435 14.00 -11.31 -18.33
CA GLN A 435 12.95 -10.92 -19.29
C GLN A 435 13.50 -10.60 -20.69
N THR A 436 14.76 -10.20 -20.79
CA THR A 436 15.42 -9.91 -22.08
C THR A 436 15.81 -11.15 -22.88
N GLN A 437 15.89 -12.30 -22.23
CA GLN A 437 16.42 -13.54 -22.84
C GLN A 437 15.34 -14.45 -23.42
N GLY A 438 14.05 -14.12 -23.18
CA GLY A 438 12.95 -15.00 -23.45
C GLY A 438 12.80 -16.08 -22.38
N GLY A 439 11.70 -16.80 -22.40
CA GLY A 439 11.40 -17.84 -21.43
C GLY A 439 10.69 -19.03 -22.06
N LEU A 440 10.87 -20.19 -21.45
CA LEU A 440 10.13 -21.40 -21.82
C LEU A 440 8.98 -21.61 -20.80
N GLY A 441 7.77 -21.75 -21.31
CA GLY A 441 6.63 -22.25 -20.56
C GLY A 441 6.60 -23.78 -20.61
N LYS A 442 6.18 -24.40 -19.52
CA LYS A 442 5.92 -25.83 -19.40
C LYS A 442 4.41 -26.04 -19.40
N THR A 443 3.94 -26.93 -20.24
CA THR A 443 2.55 -27.38 -20.24
C THR A 443 2.48 -28.90 -20.29
N MET A 444 1.41 -29.44 -19.76
CA MET A 444 1.11 -30.87 -19.87
C MET A 444 0.01 -31.05 -20.91
N TYR A 445 0.29 -31.84 -21.91
CA TYR A 445 -0.70 -32.26 -22.90
C TYR A 445 -1.17 -33.65 -22.52
N ALA A 446 -2.49 -33.78 -22.38
CA ALA A 446 -3.11 -35.11 -22.20
C ALA A 446 -3.28 -35.74 -23.59
N TYR A 447 -2.65 -36.89 -23.80
CA TYR A 447 -2.87 -37.72 -24.97
C TYR A 447 -3.60 -38.98 -24.58
N LEU A 448 -4.71 -39.26 -25.26
CA LEU A 448 -5.41 -40.54 -25.14
C LEU A 448 -4.69 -41.56 -26.03
N ILE A 449 -3.83 -42.38 -25.44
CA ILE A 449 -3.23 -43.54 -26.10
C ILE A 449 -3.80 -44.80 -25.46
N ASN A 450 -4.47 -45.62 -26.22
CA ASN A 450 -5.11 -46.88 -25.76
C ASN A 450 -6.09 -46.71 -24.59
N ASN A 451 -6.92 -45.66 -24.60
CA ASN A 451 -7.86 -45.32 -23.54
C ASN A 451 -7.25 -45.04 -22.17
N THR A 452 -5.95 -44.74 -22.11
CA THR A 452 -5.27 -44.32 -20.88
C THR A 452 -4.86 -42.86 -21.06
N GLU A 453 -5.19 -42.01 -20.08
CA GLU A 453 -4.69 -40.64 -20.05
C GLU A 453 -3.18 -40.65 -19.72
N ASN A 454 -2.36 -40.45 -20.73
CA ASN A 454 -0.91 -40.23 -20.52
C ASN A 454 -0.63 -38.73 -20.68
N GLY A 455 -0.22 -38.06 -19.59
CA GLY A 455 0.27 -36.70 -19.63
C GLY A 455 1.70 -36.66 -20.19
N ALA A 456 1.93 -35.88 -21.24
CA ALA A 456 3.26 -35.57 -21.75
C ALA A 456 3.57 -34.11 -21.49
N TYR A 457 4.72 -33.85 -20.86
CA TYR A 457 5.20 -32.48 -20.67
C TYR A 457 5.79 -31.94 -21.96
N GLY A 458 5.30 -30.80 -22.41
CA GLY A 458 5.87 -30.03 -23.51
C GLY A 458 6.41 -28.69 -23.02
N TYR A 459 7.38 -28.16 -23.73
CA TYR A 459 7.89 -26.81 -23.54
C TYR A 459 7.55 -25.96 -24.76
N TYR A 460 7.16 -24.72 -24.50
CA TYR A 460 6.88 -23.74 -25.53
C TYR A 460 7.57 -22.41 -25.21
N PRO A 461 7.92 -21.59 -26.19
CA PRO A 461 8.40 -20.24 -25.96
C PRO A 461 7.29 -19.39 -25.32
N ALA A 462 7.44 -19.01 -24.05
CA ALA A 462 6.42 -18.29 -23.30
C ALA A 462 6.60 -16.78 -23.34
N LEU A 463 7.84 -16.32 -23.53
CA LEU A 463 8.21 -14.91 -23.52
C LEU A 463 9.09 -14.61 -24.72
N THR A 464 8.75 -13.55 -25.45
CA THR A 464 9.57 -13.05 -26.57
C THR A 464 10.85 -12.41 -26.02
N PRO A 465 12.06 -12.80 -26.48
CA PRO A 465 13.27 -12.10 -26.10
C PRO A 465 13.29 -10.69 -26.67
N ASN A 466 13.81 -9.73 -25.90
CA ASN A 466 14.11 -8.38 -26.41
C ASN A 466 15.56 -8.01 -26.06
N TYR A 467 16.43 -8.07 -27.06
CA TYR A 467 17.85 -7.77 -26.93
C TYR A 467 18.17 -6.26 -26.96
N ASN A 468 17.14 -5.41 -27.13
CA ASN A 468 17.26 -3.94 -27.14
C ASN A 468 16.68 -3.29 -25.88
N LEU A 469 16.17 -4.09 -24.93
CA LEU A 469 15.53 -3.57 -23.72
C LEU A 469 16.54 -2.79 -22.85
N GLY A 470 16.32 -1.50 -22.71
CA GLY A 470 17.21 -0.57 -22.04
C GLY A 470 16.55 0.16 -20.87
N TRP A 471 17.18 1.24 -20.45
CA TRP A 471 16.74 2.06 -19.33
C TRP A 471 15.50 2.90 -19.66
N GLU A 472 14.50 2.87 -18.80
CA GLU A 472 13.49 3.92 -18.71
C GLU A 472 14.14 5.17 -18.11
N LYS A 473 13.81 6.37 -18.62
CA LYS A 473 14.42 7.63 -18.23
C LYS A 473 13.38 8.65 -17.77
N THR A 474 13.58 9.23 -16.62
CA THR A 474 12.76 10.33 -16.09
C THR A 474 13.59 11.61 -15.98
N ALA A 475 13.24 12.61 -16.75
CA ALA A 475 13.78 13.95 -16.67
C ALA A 475 12.91 14.79 -15.73
N THR A 476 13.50 15.35 -14.68
CA THR A 476 12.81 16.19 -13.68
C THR A 476 13.39 17.60 -13.66
N ALA A 477 12.54 18.59 -13.80
CA ALA A 477 12.84 19.99 -13.55
C ALA A 477 12.07 20.48 -12.31
N ASN A 478 12.73 21.19 -11.40
CA ASN A 478 12.11 21.74 -10.19
C ASN A 478 12.56 23.19 -9.96
N ILE A 479 11.60 24.03 -9.54
CA ILE A 479 11.83 25.38 -9.02
C ILE A 479 11.24 25.41 -7.61
N GLY A 480 12.08 25.76 -6.62
CA GLY A 480 11.68 25.80 -5.23
C GLY A 480 12.05 27.10 -4.55
N ILE A 481 11.27 27.52 -3.58
CA ILE A 481 11.52 28.65 -2.70
C ILE A 481 11.42 28.18 -1.26
N ASP A 482 12.52 28.32 -0.50
CA ASP A 482 12.49 28.14 0.96
C ASP A 482 12.37 29.53 1.59
N PHE A 483 11.42 29.70 2.51
CA PHE A 483 11.16 30.99 3.16
C PHE A 483 11.10 30.85 4.69
N GLY A 484 11.43 31.94 5.37
CA GLY A 484 11.29 32.08 6.80
C GLY A 484 11.07 33.54 7.20
N PHE A 485 10.07 33.79 8.03
CA PHE A 485 9.71 35.13 8.48
C PHE A 485 9.65 35.17 10.01
N PHE A 486 9.91 36.36 10.58
CA PHE A 486 9.78 36.66 12.01
C PHE A 486 10.58 35.69 12.90
N ASN A 487 11.90 35.56 12.64
CA ASN A 487 12.77 34.58 13.29
C ASN A 487 12.28 33.12 13.12
N ASN A 488 11.86 32.79 11.88
CA ASN A 488 11.32 31.50 11.50
C ASN A 488 10.02 31.10 12.26
N ARG A 489 9.27 32.06 12.82
CA ARG A 489 7.93 31.77 13.35
C ARG A 489 6.98 31.30 12.27
N ILE A 490 7.18 31.74 11.04
CA ILE A 490 6.54 31.21 9.84
C ILE A 490 7.68 30.77 8.93
N SER A 491 7.75 29.48 8.60
CA SER A 491 8.75 28.94 7.69
C SER A 491 8.13 27.88 6.79
N GLY A 492 8.76 27.63 5.66
CA GLY A 492 8.23 26.62 4.74
C GLY A 492 8.97 26.55 3.42
N SER A 493 8.41 25.78 2.50
CA SER A 493 8.88 25.69 1.12
C SER A 493 7.70 25.61 0.16
N LEU A 494 7.90 26.15 -1.02
CA LEU A 494 7.03 26.00 -2.19
C LEU A 494 7.88 25.41 -3.31
N ASP A 495 7.46 24.27 -3.85
CA ASP A 495 8.10 23.59 -4.96
C ASP A 495 7.11 23.42 -6.13
N ILE A 496 7.58 23.71 -7.34
CA ILE A 496 6.86 23.48 -8.60
C ILE A 496 7.74 22.61 -9.47
N TYR A 497 7.22 21.47 -9.90
CA TYR A 497 8.00 20.51 -10.65
C TYR A 497 7.29 20.02 -11.92
N GLN A 498 8.10 19.55 -12.84
CA GLN A 498 7.69 18.81 -14.03
C GLN A 498 8.60 17.59 -14.20
N GLN A 499 7.98 16.44 -14.40
CA GLN A 499 8.66 15.17 -14.71
C GLN A 499 8.18 14.67 -16.08
N LYS A 500 9.11 14.17 -16.89
CA LYS A 500 8.81 13.50 -18.16
C LYS A 500 9.52 12.18 -18.17
N THR A 501 8.75 11.10 -18.24
CA THR A 501 9.30 9.76 -18.37
C THR A 501 9.16 9.29 -19.80
N SER A 502 10.24 8.79 -20.36
CA SER A 502 10.32 8.21 -21.70
C SER A 502 10.88 6.80 -21.64
N ASP A 503 10.69 6.05 -22.72
CA ASP A 503 11.19 4.69 -22.85
C ASP A 503 10.64 3.79 -21.71
N LEU A 504 9.35 3.93 -21.37
CA LEU A 504 8.70 3.15 -20.31
C LEU A 504 8.89 1.66 -20.55
N LEU A 505 9.28 0.94 -19.51
CA LEU A 505 9.39 -0.52 -19.52
C LEU A 505 7.99 -1.14 -19.41
N MET A 506 7.42 -1.54 -20.53
CA MET A 506 6.04 -2.04 -20.63
C MET A 506 5.96 -3.32 -21.45
N GLN A 507 4.91 -4.10 -21.19
CA GLN A 507 4.53 -5.21 -22.05
C GLN A 507 3.57 -4.69 -23.14
N LYS A 508 3.97 -4.84 -24.40
CA LYS A 508 3.10 -4.56 -25.55
C LYS A 508 2.50 -5.84 -26.11
N LYS A 509 1.30 -5.75 -26.65
CA LYS A 509 0.68 -6.83 -27.41
C LYS A 509 1.44 -7.05 -28.71
N VAL A 510 1.66 -8.32 -29.06
CA VAL A 510 2.26 -8.70 -30.34
C VAL A 510 1.27 -9.56 -31.11
N PRO A 511 1.35 -9.55 -32.47
CA PRO A 511 0.46 -10.39 -33.29
C PRO A 511 0.58 -11.86 -32.91
N SER A 512 -0.56 -12.53 -32.75
CA SER A 512 -0.62 -13.96 -32.38
C SER A 512 0.11 -14.88 -33.39
N SER A 513 0.33 -14.43 -34.62
CA SER A 513 1.14 -15.10 -35.62
C SER A 513 2.62 -15.27 -35.21
N THR A 514 3.11 -14.48 -34.27
CA THR A 514 4.46 -14.61 -33.70
C THR A 514 4.60 -15.78 -32.74
N GLY A 515 3.49 -16.38 -32.29
CA GLY A 515 3.44 -17.40 -31.24
C GLY A 515 3.46 -16.84 -29.81
N TYR A 516 3.46 -15.52 -29.66
CA TYR A 516 3.47 -14.82 -28.36
C TYR A 516 2.27 -13.89 -28.24
N SER A 517 1.87 -13.58 -27.02
CA SER A 517 0.81 -12.60 -26.74
C SER A 517 1.38 -11.24 -26.35
N LEU A 518 2.51 -11.23 -25.67
CA LEU A 518 3.14 -10.04 -25.08
C LEU A 518 4.66 -10.05 -25.29
N ALA A 519 5.25 -8.86 -25.39
CA ALA A 519 6.69 -8.65 -25.42
C ALA A 519 7.05 -7.43 -24.55
N TRP A 520 8.12 -7.52 -23.78
CA TRP A 520 8.68 -6.36 -23.09
C TRP A 520 9.34 -5.42 -24.11
N ASP A 521 9.09 -4.11 -23.97
CA ASP A 521 9.70 -3.10 -24.82
C ASP A 521 9.83 -1.75 -24.08
N ASN A 522 10.69 -0.87 -24.61
CA ASN A 522 10.83 0.50 -24.16
C ASN A 522 9.87 1.39 -24.98
N VAL A 523 8.62 1.52 -24.52
CA VAL A 523 7.55 2.20 -25.26
C VAL A 523 6.70 3.06 -24.33
N GLY A 524 6.11 4.12 -24.92
CA GLY A 524 5.25 5.02 -24.18
C GLY A 524 5.99 6.10 -23.41
N LYS A 525 5.23 7.14 -23.07
CA LYS A 525 5.71 8.31 -22.34
C LYS A 525 4.64 8.82 -21.40
N THR A 526 5.09 9.35 -20.25
CA THR A 526 4.21 10.04 -19.30
C THR A 526 4.76 11.41 -18.94
N GLU A 527 3.88 12.30 -18.55
CA GLU A 527 4.22 13.62 -18.00
C GLU A 527 3.53 13.77 -16.64
N ASN A 528 4.24 14.32 -15.67
CA ASN A 528 3.72 14.64 -14.36
C ASN A 528 4.11 16.08 -13.99
N LYS A 529 3.16 16.88 -13.50
CA LYS A 529 3.37 18.25 -13.03
C LYS A 529 2.74 18.39 -11.64
N GLY A 530 3.42 19.12 -10.77
CA GLY A 530 2.87 19.32 -9.43
C GLY A 530 3.33 20.58 -8.75
N VAL A 531 2.59 20.91 -7.70
CA VAL A 531 2.88 21.97 -6.74
C VAL A 531 2.84 21.38 -5.35
N GLU A 532 3.87 21.64 -4.58
CA GLU A 532 3.97 21.23 -3.19
C GLU A 532 4.25 22.43 -2.30
N LEU A 533 3.48 22.57 -1.23
CA LEU A 533 3.62 23.65 -0.25
C LEU A 533 3.71 23.04 1.16
N VAL A 534 4.74 23.44 1.89
CA VAL A 534 4.89 23.14 3.32
C VAL A 534 4.97 24.45 4.08
N ILE A 535 4.17 24.59 5.13
CA ILE A 535 4.20 25.75 6.02
C ILE A 535 4.25 25.26 7.48
N ASN A 536 5.24 25.73 8.22
CA ASN A 536 5.35 25.50 9.66
C ASN A 536 5.19 26.84 10.37
N THR A 537 4.32 26.90 11.37
CA THR A 537 4.07 28.14 12.12
C THR A 537 4.14 27.90 13.62
N GLN A 538 4.76 28.85 14.32
CA GLN A 538 4.66 29.01 15.76
C GLN A 538 3.64 30.11 16.06
N ASN A 539 2.35 29.71 16.18
CA ASN A 539 1.24 30.66 16.35
C ASN A 539 1.37 31.39 17.69
N PHE A 540 1.64 30.62 18.76
CA PHE A 540 1.92 31.11 20.08
C PHE A 540 3.14 30.40 20.68
N ASN A 541 3.97 31.14 21.40
CA ASN A 541 5.12 30.60 22.11
C ASN A 541 5.34 31.40 23.39
N GLN A 542 4.55 31.10 24.43
CA GLN A 542 4.62 31.70 25.75
C GLN A 542 5.08 30.68 26.77
N LYS A 543 5.45 31.13 27.97
CA LYS A 543 6.02 30.30 29.04
C LYS A 543 5.19 29.05 29.35
N ASP A 544 3.85 29.19 29.45
CA ASP A 544 2.94 28.10 29.84
C ASP A 544 2.08 27.60 28.70
N PHE A 545 2.09 28.26 27.53
CA PHE A 545 1.28 27.88 26.39
C PHE A 545 2.06 28.03 25.08
N SER A 546 2.05 26.97 24.28
CA SER A 546 2.53 27.02 22.89
C SER A 546 1.53 26.36 21.94
N TRP A 547 1.44 26.91 20.74
CA TRP A 547 0.66 26.37 19.63
C TRP A 547 1.46 26.43 18.36
N ASN A 548 1.71 25.27 17.77
CA ASN A 548 2.40 25.12 16.48
C ASN A 548 1.45 24.45 15.48
N THR A 549 1.55 24.85 14.22
CA THR A 549 0.81 24.26 13.10
C THR A 549 1.79 23.88 11.99
N ASP A 550 1.70 22.64 11.53
CA ASP A 550 2.36 22.15 10.33
C ASP A 550 1.29 21.89 9.27
N TYR A 551 1.43 22.54 8.13
CA TYR A 551 0.52 22.42 6.98
C TYR A 551 1.26 21.91 5.77
N THR A 552 0.67 20.95 5.05
CA THR A 552 1.15 20.44 3.78
C THR A 552 0.04 20.47 2.74
N PHE A 553 0.38 20.85 1.52
CA PHE A 553 -0.51 20.80 0.37
C PHE A 553 0.25 20.23 -0.82
N THR A 554 -0.38 19.29 -1.52
CA THR A 554 0.17 18.67 -2.73
C THR A 554 -0.91 18.61 -3.81
N LEU A 555 -0.59 19.13 -4.99
CA LEU A 555 -1.36 19.00 -6.21
C LEU A 555 -0.48 18.31 -7.23
N ASN A 556 -0.96 17.22 -7.80
CA ASN A 556 -0.26 16.44 -8.81
C ASN A 556 -1.16 16.18 -10.01
N ARG A 557 -0.64 16.33 -11.23
CA ARG A 557 -1.35 16.07 -12.49
C ARG A 557 -0.44 15.23 -13.38
N GLU A 558 -0.77 13.98 -13.47
CA GLU A 558 -0.11 13.05 -14.38
C GLU A 558 -0.95 12.81 -15.62
N LYS A 559 -0.29 12.48 -16.71
CA LYS A 559 -0.94 12.02 -17.94
C LYS A 559 -0.03 11.15 -18.78
N ILE A 560 -0.63 10.22 -19.49
CA ILE A 560 0.01 9.49 -20.59
C ILE A 560 0.14 10.47 -21.75
N THR A 561 1.34 10.57 -22.34
CA THR A 561 1.58 11.44 -23.50
C THR A 561 1.78 10.64 -24.79
N GLU A 562 2.14 9.36 -24.67
CA GLU A 562 2.34 8.45 -25.82
C GLU A 562 2.16 7.00 -25.34
N LEU A 563 1.47 6.20 -26.11
CA LEU A 563 1.35 4.75 -25.94
C LEU A 563 2.16 4.00 -27.02
N ALA A 564 2.28 2.69 -26.85
CA ALA A 564 2.94 1.83 -27.83
C ALA A 564 2.29 1.97 -29.22
N ASP A 565 3.12 1.88 -30.25
CA ASP A 565 2.71 1.85 -31.67
C ASP A 565 1.88 3.08 -32.12
N GLY A 566 1.96 4.20 -31.37
CA GLY A 566 1.28 5.46 -31.71
C GLY A 566 -0.24 5.41 -31.57
N THR A 567 -0.78 4.47 -30.79
CA THR A 567 -2.20 4.38 -30.49
C THR A 567 -2.62 5.44 -29.50
N ASP A 568 -3.86 5.95 -29.62
CA ASP A 568 -4.39 6.94 -28.67
C ASP A 568 -5.01 6.31 -27.41
N ARG A 569 -5.30 5.01 -27.44
CA ARG A 569 -5.95 4.31 -26.33
C ARG A 569 -5.61 2.80 -26.29
N ASP A 570 -5.50 2.28 -25.08
CA ASP A 570 -5.51 0.84 -24.77
C ASP A 570 -6.64 0.57 -23.75
N ILE A 571 -7.78 0.17 -24.26
CA ILE A 571 -9.00 -0.04 -23.44
C ILE A 571 -8.79 -1.18 -22.45
N SER A 572 -8.01 -2.22 -22.81
CA SER A 572 -7.80 -3.37 -21.92
C SER A 572 -7.02 -3.05 -20.66
N ASN A 573 -6.15 -2.06 -20.75
CA ASN A 573 -5.37 -1.56 -19.61
C ASN A 573 -5.96 -0.27 -18.99
N GLY A 574 -7.02 0.29 -19.59
CA GLY A 574 -7.61 1.55 -19.15
C GLY A 574 -6.71 2.77 -19.41
N TRP A 575 -5.84 2.71 -20.46
CA TRP A 575 -4.88 3.76 -20.75
C TRP A 575 -5.32 4.60 -21.93
N PHE A 576 -5.30 5.92 -21.75
CA PHE A 576 -5.74 6.90 -22.74
C PHE A 576 -4.73 8.06 -22.82
N VAL A 577 -4.27 8.40 -24.01
CA VAL A 577 -3.39 9.56 -24.21
C VAL A 577 -4.08 10.84 -23.74
N GLY A 578 -3.38 11.66 -22.97
CA GLY A 578 -3.90 12.88 -22.38
C GLY A 578 -4.55 12.71 -20.99
N HIS A 579 -4.73 11.46 -20.52
CA HIS A 579 -5.39 11.15 -19.25
C HIS A 579 -4.45 10.45 -18.26
N SER A 580 -4.88 10.37 -16.99
CA SER A 580 -4.17 9.69 -15.92
C SER A 580 -3.98 8.19 -16.24
N ILE A 581 -2.91 7.59 -15.75
CA ILE A 581 -2.68 6.14 -15.83
C ILE A 581 -3.72 5.34 -15.04
N LYS A 582 -4.34 5.98 -14.03
CA LYS A 582 -5.41 5.41 -13.19
C LYS A 582 -6.77 6.02 -13.54
N THR A 583 -7.19 5.82 -14.75
CA THR A 583 -8.44 6.38 -15.30
C THR A 583 -9.56 5.35 -15.22
N HIS A 584 -10.73 5.77 -14.75
CA HIS A 584 -11.96 5.00 -14.83
C HIS A 584 -12.67 5.26 -16.16
N TYR A 585 -12.88 4.19 -16.91
CA TYR A 585 -13.52 4.21 -18.22
C TYR A 585 -14.74 3.30 -18.20
N GLY A 586 -15.93 3.87 -18.27
CA GLY A 586 -17.18 3.14 -18.09
C GLY A 586 -18.41 3.89 -18.60
N LEU A 587 -19.59 3.31 -18.39
CA LEU A 587 -20.88 3.91 -18.69
C LEU A 587 -21.23 4.97 -17.64
N GLU A 588 -21.72 6.13 -18.08
CA GLU A 588 -22.16 7.22 -17.19
C GLU A 588 -23.59 6.98 -16.69
N LYS A 589 -23.74 6.61 -15.40
CA LYS A 589 -25.05 6.52 -14.75
C LYS A 589 -25.60 7.94 -14.50
N ILE A 590 -26.82 8.20 -14.97
CA ILE A 590 -27.51 9.46 -14.77
C ILE A 590 -28.75 9.33 -13.86
N GLY A 591 -29.05 8.13 -13.38
CA GLY A 591 -30.15 7.87 -12.44
C GLY A 591 -30.69 6.45 -12.55
N ILE A 592 -31.92 6.31 -12.10
CA ILE A 592 -32.76 5.14 -12.26
C ILE A 592 -34.02 5.58 -13.02
N TRP A 593 -34.48 4.82 -14.02
CA TRP A 593 -35.69 5.11 -14.76
C TRP A 593 -36.91 5.18 -13.83
N GLN A 594 -37.62 6.31 -13.80
CA GLN A 594 -38.78 6.54 -12.96
C GLN A 594 -40.08 6.12 -13.67
N LEU A 595 -41.21 6.03 -12.94
CA LEU A 595 -42.51 5.60 -13.49
C LEU A 595 -43.03 6.52 -14.61
N ASP A 596 -42.86 7.82 -14.44
CA ASP A 596 -43.26 8.84 -15.43
C ASP A 596 -42.33 8.86 -16.67
N GLU A 597 -41.17 8.20 -16.60
CA GLU A 597 -40.22 8.05 -17.71
C GLU A 597 -40.42 6.73 -18.49
N ALA A 598 -41.45 5.93 -18.21
CA ALA A 598 -41.63 4.60 -18.80
C ALA A 598 -41.61 4.57 -20.33
N ALA A 599 -42.21 5.56 -20.98
CA ALA A 599 -42.25 5.69 -22.44
C ALA A 599 -40.85 6.02 -23.04
N GLU A 600 -40.03 6.77 -22.31
CA GLU A 600 -38.65 7.05 -22.74
C GLU A 600 -37.75 5.83 -22.50
N ALA A 601 -37.84 5.20 -21.32
CA ALA A 601 -37.12 3.97 -21.00
C ALA A 601 -37.31 2.87 -22.06
N ALA A 602 -38.56 2.70 -22.53
CA ALA A 602 -38.91 1.70 -23.54
C ALA A 602 -38.16 1.92 -24.88
N LYS A 603 -37.76 3.12 -25.24
CA LYS A 603 -36.97 3.38 -26.44
C LYS A 603 -35.58 2.75 -26.38
N TYR A 604 -35.01 2.63 -25.19
CA TYR A 604 -33.72 1.99 -24.90
C TYR A 604 -33.85 0.51 -24.52
N GLY A 605 -35.06 -0.09 -24.64
CA GLY A 605 -35.33 -1.46 -24.22
C GLY A 605 -35.33 -1.65 -22.70
N GLU A 606 -35.51 -0.55 -21.95
CA GLU A 606 -35.50 -0.49 -20.49
C GLU A 606 -36.93 -0.30 -19.92
N LYS A 607 -37.03 -0.42 -18.60
CA LYS A 607 -38.29 -0.23 -17.85
C LYS A 607 -38.02 0.57 -16.56
N PRO A 608 -39.04 1.20 -15.96
CA PRO A 608 -38.90 1.84 -14.65
C PRO A 608 -38.25 0.91 -13.61
N GLY A 609 -37.35 1.49 -12.81
CA GLY A 609 -36.54 0.80 -11.81
C GLY A 609 -35.17 0.29 -12.32
N ARG A 610 -34.92 0.29 -13.63
CA ARG A 610 -33.61 -0.06 -14.17
C ARG A 610 -32.65 1.13 -14.19
N ILE A 611 -31.36 0.84 -14.33
CA ILE A 611 -30.28 1.86 -14.36
C ILE A 611 -30.42 2.71 -15.61
N LYS A 612 -30.44 4.02 -15.44
CA LYS A 612 -30.47 5.01 -16.51
C LYS A 612 -29.04 5.42 -16.86
N ILE A 613 -28.58 4.97 -18.02
CA ILE A 613 -27.27 5.31 -18.59
C ILE A 613 -27.45 6.41 -19.62
N LYS A 614 -26.46 7.29 -19.72
CA LYS A 614 -26.44 8.35 -20.71
C LYS A 614 -26.01 7.81 -22.06
N ASP A 615 -26.86 8.03 -23.07
CA ASP A 615 -26.55 7.79 -24.47
C ASP A 615 -25.62 8.91 -24.97
N GLN A 616 -24.36 8.58 -25.15
CA GLN A 616 -23.32 9.59 -25.45
C GLN A 616 -23.37 10.00 -26.92
N ASN A 617 -23.58 9.06 -27.83
CA ASN A 617 -23.64 9.31 -29.27
C ASN A 617 -25.04 9.69 -29.78
N LYS A 618 -26.09 9.51 -28.93
CA LYS A 618 -27.50 9.81 -29.22
C LYS A 618 -28.09 8.98 -30.37
N ASP A 619 -27.67 7.73 -30.48
CA ASP A 619 -28.20 6.80 -31.49
C ASP A 619 -29.46 6.05 -31.05
N GLY A 620 -29.86 6.17 -29.77
CA GLY A 620 -31.03 5.51 -29.18
C GLY A 620 -30.74 4.10 -28.65
N SER A 621 -29.47 3.74 -28.53
CA SER A 621 -29.01 2.46 -27.98
C SER A 621 -27.93 2.72 -26.93
N ILE A 622 -27.75 1.80 -25.97
CA ILE A 622 -26.64 1.88 -24.99
C ILE A 622 -25.74 0.68 -25.20
N ASP A 623 -24.49 0.93 -25.58
CA ASP A 623 -23.49 -0.11 -25.78
C ASP A 623 -22.09 0.25 -25.23
N ASN A 624 -21.25 -0.77 -25.12
CA ASN A 624 -19.91 -0.61 -24.55
C ASN A 624 -18.88 0.02 -25.51
N ASP A 625 -19.18 0.09 -26.79
CA ASP A 625 -18.23 0.62 -27.80
C ASP A 625 -18.39 2.13 -27.97
N ASN A 626 -19.63 2.64 -27.86
CA ASN A 626 -19.98 4.01 -28.19
C ASN A 626 -20.33 4.87 -26.96
N ASP A 627 -20.79 4.28 -25.85
CA ASP A 627 -21.32 5.04 -24.70
C ASP A 627 -20.40 5.06 -23.48
N ARG A 628 -19.30 4.30 -23.49
CA ARG A 628 -18.28 4.43 -22.44
C ARG A 628 -17.46 5.70 -22.62
N ILE A 629 -17.26 6.41 -21.51
CA ILE A 629 -16.44 7.61 -21.43
C ILE A 629 -15.47 7.53 -20.26
N ILE A 630 -14.53 8.44 -20.21
CA ILE A 630 -13.70 8.66 -19.04
C ILE A 630 -14.55 9.36 -17.99
N LEU A 631 -14.81 8.64 -16.89
CA LEU A 631 -15.64 9.11 -15.77
C LEU A 631 -14.83 9.92 -14.76
N GLY A 632 -13.57 9.55 -14.55
CA GLY A 632 -12.69 10.18 -13.58
C GLY A 632 -11.40 9.43 -13.38
N SER A 633 -10.70 9.72 -12.28
CA SER A 633 -9.42 9.10 -11.93
C SER A 633 -9.32 8.83 -10.44
N GLU A 634 -8.54 7.82 -10.04
CA GLU A 634 -8.14 7.62 -8.65
C GLU A 634 -7.14 8.68 -8.16
N THR A 635 -6.52 9.43 -9.07
CA THR A 635 -5.60 10.52 -8.73
C THR A 635 -6.40 11.71 -8.21
N PRO A 636 -6.17 12.14 -6.94
CA PRO A 636 -6.93 13.25 -6.37
C PRO A 636 -6.55 14.58 -7.01
N ASP A 637 -7.46 15.54 -6.92
CA ASP A 637 -7.20 16.93 -7.29
C ASP A 637 -6.12 17.54 -6.41
N PHE A 638 -6.22 17.32 -5.11
CA PHE A 638 -5.20 17.70 -4.15
C PHE A 638 -5.25 16.84 -2.89
N VAL A 639 -4.14 16.88 -2.17
CA VAL A 639 -4.00 16.25 -0.85
C VAL A 639 -3.49 17.31 0.12
N MET A 640 -4.10 17.38 1.32
CA MET A 640 -3.71 18.30 2.39
C MET A 640 -3.49 17.55 3.71
N GLY A 641 -2.48 18.00 4.44
CA GLY A 641 -2.22 17.56 5.80
C GLY A 641 -2.17 18.78 6.73
N LEU A 642 -2.82 18.70 7.89
CA LEU A 642 -2.79 19.73 8.92
C LEU A 642 -2.54 19.10 10.27
N ASN A 643 -1.41 19.43 10.88
CA ASN A 643 -1.04 18.97 12.22
C ASN A 643 -0.98 20.16 13.16
N ASN A 644 -1.79 20.18 14.22
CA ASN A 644 -1.77 21.16 15.27
C ASN A 644 -1.24 20.54 16.55
N THR A 645 -0.26 21.19 17.19
CA THR A 645 0.31 20.79 18.45
C THR A 645 0.15 21.93 19.46
N PHE A 646 -0.59 21.64 20.53
CA PHE A 646 -0.81 22.56 21.65
C PHE A 646 -0.07 22.02 22.87
N LYS A 647 0.60 22.90 23.62
CA LYS A 647 1.16 22.57 24.93
C LYS A 647 0.64 23.59 25.95
N TYR A 648 0.12 23.11 27.03
CA TYR A 648 -0.28 23.93 28.16
C TYR A 648 0.27 23.35 29.47
N LYS A 649 1.28 24.00 30.05
CA LYS A 649 2.03 23.49 31.18
C LYS A 649 2.54 22.07 30.90
N ASN A 650 2.02 21.08 31.62
CA ASN A 650 2.39 19.68 31.53
C ASN A 650 1.55 18.87 30.52
N PHE A 651 0.51 19.47 29.93
CA PHE A 651 -0.33 18.84 28.94
C PHE A 651 0.17 19.13 27.51
N ASP A 652 0.08 18.15 26.65
CA ASP A 652 0.23 18.30 25.20
C ASP A 652 -0.97 17.69 24.48
N LEU A 653 -1.48 18.40 23.48
CA LEU A 653 -2.54 17.94 22.59
C LEU A 653 -2.05 18.04 21.17
N ARG A 654 -2.15 16.94 20.43
CA ARG A 654 -1.87 16.89 19.00
C ARG A 654 -3.14 16.50 18.26
N VAL A 655 -3.44 17.20 17.15
CA VAL A 655 -4.54 16.87 16.23
C VAL A 655 -3.99 16.86 14.83
N PHE A 656 -4.05 15.70 14.18
CA PHE A 656 -3.63 15.52 12.79
C PHE A 656 -4.84 15.25 11.90
N MET A 657 -5.01 16.10 10.88
CA MET A 657 -6.08 16.03 9.87
C MET A 657 -5.48 15.75 8.50
N TYR A 658 -6.18 14.96 7.71
CA TYR A 658 -5.80 14.60 6.36
C TYR A 658 -7.00 14.75 5.44
N TRP A 659 -6.84 15.47 4.33
CA TRP A 659 -7.88 15.71 3.35
C TRP A 659 -7.42 15.28 1.97
N ARG A 660 -8.23 14.50 1.29
CA ARG A 660 -8.02 14.05 -0.08
C ARG A 660 -9.27 14.39 -0.90
N GLN A 661 -9.13 15.16 -1.99
CA GLN A 661 -10.22 15.71 -2.77
C GLN A 661 -10.14 15.32 -4.23
N GLY A 662 -11.29 15.04 -4.87
CA GLY A 662 -11.45 14.91 -6.30
C GLY A 662 -11.04 13.55 -6.88
N GLN A 663 -10.81 12.53 -6.03
CA GLN A 663 -10.59 11.17 -6.51
C GLN A 663 -11.92 10.48 -6.78
N MET A 664 -11.98 9.69 -7.83
CA MET A 664 -13.05 8.72 -8.07
C MET A 664 -12.57 7.32 -7.65
N LEU A 665 -13.44 6.56 -7.02
CA LEU A 665 -13.19 5.17 -6.66
C LEU A 665 -14.15 4.26 -7.41
N HIS A 666 -13.72 3.03 -7.64
CA HIS A 666 -14.63 1.93 -8.00
C HIS A 666 -14.93 1.12 -6.74
N SER A 667 -16.12 1.32 -6.17
CA SER A 667 -16.55 0.69 -4.92
C SER A 667 -17.08 -0.72 -5.18
N GLU A 668 -16.41 -1.72 -4.62
CA GLU A 668 -16.92 -3.11 -4.61
C GLU A 668 -18.24 -3.21 -3.87
N ALA A 669 -18.51 -2.34 -2.89
CA ALA A 669 -19.76 -2.29 -2.17
C ALA A 669 -20.96 -1.94 -3.07
N ASN A 670 -20.76 -1.09 -4.07
CA ASN A 670 -21.83 -0.60 -4.92
C ASN A 670 -21.90 -1.32 -6.28
N GLY A 671 -20.75 -1.67 -6.87
CA GLY A 671 -20.64 -2.15 -8.24
C GLY A 671 -20.59 -3.67 -8.42
N TYR A 672 -20.69 -4.46 -7.36
CA TYR A 672 -20.43 -5.89 -7.46
C TYR A 672 -21.65 -6.69 -7.93
N GLY A 673 -21.53 -7.22 -9.15
CA GLY A 673 -22.18 -8.43 -9.65
C GLY A 673 -23.69 -8.43 -9.82
N SER A 674 -24.12 -9.12 -10.87
CA SER A 674 -25.53 -9.34 -11.20
C SER A 674 -26.32 -10.07 -10.09
N TYR A 675 -25.67 -10.92 -9.29
CA TYR A 675 -26.34 -11.68 -8.24
C TYR A 675 -26.93 -10.81 -7.13
N ARG A 676 -26.39 -9.63 -6.82
CA ARG A 676 -27.00 -8.73 -5.84
C ARG A 676 -28.41 -8.29 -6.23
N ILE A 677 -28.59 -7.85 -7.46
CA ILE A 677 -29.89 -7.41 -7.96
C ILE A 677 -30.84 -8.58 -8.16
N GLN A 678 -30.32 -9.80 -8.30
CA GLN A 678 -31.07 -11.02 -8.49
C GLN A 678 -31.73 -11.58 -7.22
N GLY A 679 -31.65 -10.88 -6.10
CA GLY A 679 -32.24 -11.29 -4.82
C GLY A 679 -31.30 -12.07 -3.92
N ASP A 680 -29.99 -12.12 -4.26
CA ASP A 680 -29.00 -12.69 -3.39
C ASP A 680 -28.52 -11.64 -2.36
N PRO A 681 -28.14 -12.07 -1.16
CA PRO A 681 -27.96 -11.17 -0.03
C PRO A 681 -26.67 -10.39 -0.09
N GLY A 682 -26.53 -9.46 0.82
CA GLY A 682 -25.30 -8.75 1.02
C GLY A 682 -25.51 -7.42 1.69
N ILE A 683 -24.87 -6.41 1.14
CA ILE A 683 -24.88 -5.05 1.66
C ILE A 683 -26.27 -4.46 1.52
N LYS A 684 -26.73 -3.78 2.56
CA LYS A 684 -27.97 -3.02 2.56
C LYS A 684 -27.87 -1.84 1.60
N VAL A 685 -28.83 -1.72 0.71
CA VAL A 685 -28.91 -0.67 -0.31
C VAL A 685 -30.29 -0.04 -0.32
N ASN A 686 -30.37 1.23 -0.64
CA ASN A 686 -31.62 1.95 -0.87
C ASN A 686 -32.05 1.73 -2.33
N TYR A 687 -32.83 0.65 -2.56
CA TYR A 687 -33.24 0.27 -3.90
C TYR A 687 -34.59 0.87 -4.30
N TRP A 688 -34.74 1.04 -5.60
CA TRP A 688 -35.96 1.59 -6.20
C TRP A 688 -37.14 0.60 -6.12
N THR A 689 -38.29 1.12 -5.72
CA THR A 689 -39.61 0.51 -5.93
C THR A 689 -40.61 1.58 -6.36
N PRO A 690 -41.82 1.23 -6.85
CA PRO A 690 -42.85 2.22 -7.13
C PRO A 690 -43.18 3.15 -5.95
N GLU A 691 -43.04 2.67 -4.72
CA GLU A 691 -43.31 3.39 -3.48
C GLU A 691 -42.07 4.11 -2.94
N ASN A 692 -40.87 3.75 -3.43
CA ASN A 692 -39.57 4.31 -3.05
C ASN A 692 -38.79 4.76 -4.29
N PRO A 693 -39.16 5.89 -4.93
CA PRO A 693 -38.52 6.36 -6.15
C PRO A 693 -37.14 6.98 -5.85
N THR A 694 -36.11 6.13 -5.77
CA THR A 694 -34.72 6.55 -5.55
C THR A 694 -33.89 6.51 -6.83
N ASN A 695 -32.77 7.25 -6.88
CA ASN A 695 -31.76 7.20 -7.92
C ASN A 695 -30.48 6.45 -7.48
N GLU A 696 -30.48 5.82 -6.29
CA GLU A 696 -29.27 5.22 -5.72
C GLU A 696 -29.03 3.82 -6.29
N PHE A 697 -29.95 2.87 -6.06
CA PHE A 697 -29.82 1.49 -6.49
C PHE A 697 -31.04 1.05 -7.30
N PRO A 698 -30.88 0.25 -8.36
CA PRO A 698 -31.98 -0.20 -9.19
C PRO A 698 -32.94 -1.15 -8.46
N ARG A 699 -34.11 -1.33 -9.03
CA ARG A 699 -35.09 -2.33 -8.58
C ARG A 699 -34.49 -3.72 -8.64
N PRO A 700 -34.59 -4.52 -7.58
CA PRO A 700 -34.21 -5.95 -7.63
C PRO A 700 -34.95 -6.68 -8.73
N GLU A 701 -34.24 -7.49 -9.50
CA GLU A 701 -34.77 -8.22 -10.65
C GLU A 701 -33.99 -9.53 -10.86
N LYS A 702 -34.64 -10.68 -10.70
CA LYS A 702 -34.01 -12.02 -10.72
C LYS A 702 -33.33 -12.34 -12.05
N SER A 703 -33.89 -11.89 -13.16
CA SER A 703 -33.40 -12.18 -14.51
C SER A 703 -32.36 -11.17 -15.02
N TYR A 704 -32.12 -10.11 -14.29
CA TYR A 704 -31.21 -9.05 -14.76
C TYR A 704 -29.74 -9.48 -14.75
N SER A 705 -29.05 -9.33 -15.89
CA SER A 705 -27.68 -9.83 -16.06
C SER A 705 -26.74 -8.83 -16.77
N ASP A 706 -27.15 -7.58 -17.01
CA ASP A 706 -26.29 -6.58 -17.67
C ASP A 706 -25.21 -6.09 -16.71
N SER A 707 -24.08 -6.79 -16.72
CA SER A 707 -22.95 -6.48 -15.85
C SER A 707 -22.33 -5.11 -16.12
N SER A 708 -22.37 -4.60 -17.37
CA SER A 708 -21.79 -3.31 -17.73
C SER A 708 -22.56 -2.14 -17.12
N LYS A 709 -23.89 -2.22 -17.08
CA LYS A 709 -24.72 -1.20 -16.43
C LYS A 709 -24.63 -1.30 -14.91
N LEU A 710 -24.51 -2.51 -14.36
CA LEU A 710 -24.31 -2.71 -12.92
C LEU A 710 -22.96 -2.19 -12.45
N ASP A 711 -21.91 -2.32 -13.27
CA ASP A 711 -20.57 -1.80 -12.98
C ASP A 711 -20.59 -0.27 -12.81
N ALA A 712 -21.49 0.43 -13.53
CA ALA A 712 -21.66 1.88 -13.42
C ALA A 712 -22.11 2.35 -12.03
N LEU A 713 -22.67 1.47 -11.19
CA LEU A 713 -22.99 1.77 -9.78
C LEU A 713 -21.73 1.90 -8.91
N GLY A 714 -20.63 1.29 -9.32
CA GLY A 714 -19.36 1.24 -8.57
C GLY A 714 -18.60 2.55 -8.58
N TYR A 715 -18.79 3.41 -9.59
CA TYR A 715 -18.03 4.66 -9.71
C TYR A 715 -18.61 5.73 -8.78
N VAL A 716 -17.85 6.08 -7.75
CA VAL A 716 -18.27 6.98 -6.67
C VAL A 716 -17.23 8.05 -6.37
N ASP A 717 -17.65 9.19 -5.83
CA ASP A 717 -16.74 10.20 -5.28
C ASP A 717 -16.07 9.67 -4.02
N GLY A 718 -14.75 9.51 -4.10
CA GLY A 718 -13.91 9.05 -3.01
C GLY A 718 -13.26 10.16 -2.20
N SER A 719 -13.74 11.40 -2.30
CA SER A 719 -13.21 12.52 -1.53
C SER A 719 -13.50 12.38 -0.04
N TYR A 720 -12.53 12.73 0.81
CA TYR A 720 -12.71 12.68 2.26
C TYR A 720 -11.81 13.62 3.03
N LEU A 721 -12.31 14.05 4.21
CA LEU A 721 -11.55 14.67 5.28
C LEU A 721 -11.53 13.70 6.48
N LYS A 722 -10.35 13.42 7.01
CA LYS A 722 -10.18 12.51 8.15
C LYS A 722 -9.39 13.16 9.27
N ILE A 723 -9.89 13.06 10.51
CA ILE A 723 -9.06 13.32 11.69
C ILE A 723 -8.31 12.00 11.98
N LYS A 724 -7.07 11.93 11.50
CA LYS A 724 -6.25 10.72 11.56
C LYS A 724 -5.79 10.38 12.97
N GLU A 725 -5.52 11.41 13.78
CA GLU A 725 -5.00 11.22 15.14
C GLU A 725 -5.36 12.41 16.03
N ILE A 726 -5.82 12.10 17.24
CA ILE A 726 -5.96 13.03 18.36
C ILE A 726 -5.19 12.41 19.53
N THR A 727 -4.09 13.04 19.96
CA THR A 727 -3.28 12.55 21.07
C THR A 727 -3.25 13.59 22.19
N LEU A 728 -3.65 13.18 23.39
CA LEU A 728 -3.55 13.96 24.62
C LEU A 728 -2.48 13.32 25.52
N GLY A 729 -1.44 14.07 25.84
CA GLY A 729 -0.35 13.66 26.73
C GLY A 729 -0.29 14.50 28.00
N TYR A 730 0.23 13.89 29.06
CA TYR A 730 0.52 14.55 30.32
C TYR A 730 1.89 14.14 30.85
N GLN A 731 2.75 15.11 31.06
CA GLN A 731 4.09 14.92 31.63
C GLN A 731 4.00 15.02 33.16
N LEU A 732 4.42 13.96 33.85
CA LEU A 732 4.38 13.95 35.29
C LEU A 732 5.37 14.98 35.89
N PRO A 733 4.98 15.66 36.99
CA PRO A 733 5.85 16.62 37.67
C PRO A 733 7.13 15.96 38.17
N LYS A 734 8.26 16.63 38.08
CA LYS A 734 9.57 16.14 38.53
C LYS A 734 9.58 15.76 40.02
N SER A 735 8.78 16.41 40.87
CA SER A 735 8.63 16.09 42.28
C SER A 735 8.05 14.68 42.55
N TRP A 736 7.28 14.14 41.61
CA TRP A 736 6.70 12.80 41.74
C TRP A 736 7.67 11.72 41.27
N ILE A 737 8.32 11.98 40.11
CA ILE A 737 9.16 10.99 39.40
C ILE A 737 10.55 10.86 40.01
N GLY A 738 11.06 11.88 40.69
CA GLY A 738 12.39 11.83 41.30
C GLY A 738 12.58 10.72 42.33
N LYS A 739 11.48 10.26 42.95
CA LYS A 739 11.51 9.16 43.91
C LYS A 739 11.87 7.80 43.30
N ILE A 740 11.60 7.62 42.00
CA ILE A 740 11.90 6.38 41.25
C ILE A 740 13.09 6.55 40.30
N HIS A 741 13.89 7.62 40.49
CA HIS A 741 15.08 7.93 39.69
C HIS A 741 14.79 8.12 38.19
N ALA A 742 13.52 8.38 37.81
CA ALA A 742 13.16 8.71 36.45
C ALA A 742 13.42 10.21 36.18
N SER A 743 13.95 10.49 34.99
CA SER A 743 14.18 11.86 34.51
C SER A 743 12.95 12.46 33.81
N ASN A 744 12.11 11.59 33.23
CA ASN A 744 10.88 11.98 32.55
C ASN A 744 9.89 10.83 32.55
N ILE A 745 8.59 11.13 32.80
CA ILE A 745 7.48 10.19 32.59
C ILE A 745 6.36 10.95 31.90
N ARG A 746 5.94 10.46 30.74
CA ARG A 746 4.77 10.94 29.99
C ARG A 746 3.77 9.82 29.81
N ILE A 747 2.52 10.06 30.22
CA ILE A 747 1.38 9.19 29.90
C ILE A 747 0.56 9.84 28.79
N TYR A 748 -0.05 9.05 27.94
CA TYR A 748 -0.86 9.58 26.84
C TYR A 748 -2.00 8.66 26.45
N CYS A 749 -3.04 9.28 25.87
CA CYS A 749 -4.11 8.60 25.16
C CYS A 749 -4.15 9.14 23.73
N SER A 750 -4.30 8.24 22.75
CA SER A 750 -4.41 8.61 21.34
C SER A 750 -5.58 7.90 20.69
N LEU A 751 -6.42 8.67 19.99
CA LEU A 751 -7.50 8.17 19.16
C LEU A 751 -7.07 8.27 17.70
N LYS A 752 -7.07 7.15 16.96
CA LYS A 752 -6.68 7.09 15.54
C LYS A 752 -7.85 6.63 14.69
N ASN A 753 -8.08 7.30 13.54
CA ASN A 753 -9.11 6.97 12.54
C ASN A 753 -10.56 6.97 13.07
N PHE A 754 -10.87 7.76 14.10
CA PHE A 754 -12.22 7.81 14.70
C PHE A 754 -13.21 8.65 13.88
N PHE A 755 -12.73 9.62 13.11
CA PHE A 755 -13.60 10.58 12.43
C PHE A 755 -13.23 10.68 10.96
N THR A 756 -14.14 10.21 10.10
CA THR A 756 -14.06 10.31 8.64
C THR A 756 -15.29 11.06 8.13
N PHE A 757 -15.09 12.07 7.31
CA PHE A 757 -16.13 12.85 6.64
C PHE A 757 -16.01 12.62 5.14
N SER A 758 -16.97 11.93 4.55
CA SER A 758 -17.01 11.57 3.13
C SER A 758 -18.45 11.48 2.66
N HIS A 759 -18.65 11.35 1.35
CA HIS A 759 -19.95 11.02 0.75
C HIS A 759 -20.26 9.50 0.81
N LEU A 760 -19.32 8.69 1.33
CA LEU A 760 -19.49 7.24 1.48
C LEU A 760 -19.86 6.96 2.95
N ASP A 761 -21.12 6.68 3.22
CA ASP A 761 -21.64 6.58 4.58
C ASP A 761 -21.17 5.29 5.30
N ASN A 762 -21.07 4.17 4.57
CA ASN A 762 -20.84 2.85 5.17
C ASN A 762 -19.49 2.25 4.81
N TYR A 763 -18.56 3.06 4.28
CA TYR A 763 -17.31 2.57 3.76
C TYR A 763 -16.20 3.60 3.95
N ASP A 764 -14.99 3.15 4.33
CA ASP A 764 -13.85 4.05 4.47
C ASP A 764 -13.18 4.31 3.10
N PRO A 765 -13.26 5.52 2.54
CA PRO A 765 -12.73 5.83 1.22
C PRO A 765 -11.21 5.65 1.11
N GLU A 766 -10.49 5.62 2.23
CA GLU A 766 -9.04 5.37 2.25
C GLU A 766 -8.68 3.94 1.84
N ARG A 767 -9.66 3.02 1.87
CA ARG A 767 -9.51 1.63 1.40
C ARG A 767 -9.59 1.49 -0.13
N GLY A 768 -9.83 2.58 -0.85
CA GLY A 768 -9.80 2.59 -2.31
C GLY A 768 -10.94 1.82 -2.99
N GLY A 769 -12.06 1.57 -2.30
CA GLY A 769 -13.20 0.81 -2.84
C GLY A 769 -13.23 -0.68 -2.46
N SER A 770 -12.16 -1.23 -1.87
CA SER A 770 -12.06 -2.66 -1.54
C SER A 770 -12.79 -3.06 -0.26
N LEU A 771 -13.49 -4.20 -0.29
CA LEU A 771 -14.17 -4.81 0.86
C LEU A 771 -13.32 -5.83 1.63
N SER A 772 -12.06 -6.03 1.25
CA SER A 772 -11.24 -7.14 1.76
C SER A 772 -11.01 -7.09 3.28
N TYR A 773 -10.50 -5.99 3.82
CA TYR A 773 -10.28 -5.84 5.26
C TYR A 773 -10.68 -4.43 5.71
N PRO A 774 -11.51 -4.28 6.75
CA PRO A 774 -12.00 -2.97 7.16
C PRO A 774 -10.91 -2.09 7.74
N MET A 775 -11.08 -0.76 7.64
CA MET A 775 -10.22 0.20 8.32
C MET A 775 -10.37 0.07 9.83
N THR A 776 -9.24 0.09 10.53
CA THR A 776 -9.18 0.00 11.99
C THR A 776 -9.18 1.39 12.62
N LYS A 777 -10.05 1.62 13.61
CA LYS A 777 -9.93 2.72 14.57
C LYS A 777 -9.30 2.20 15.86
N GLN A 778 -8.43 2.99 16.47
CA GLN A 778 -7.61 2.56 17.60
C GLN A 778 -7.69 3.56 18.75
N ALA A 779 -7.96 3.06 19.95
CA ALA A 779 -7.79 3.81 21.20
C ALA A 779 -6.52 3.32 21.90
N VAL A 780 -5.48 4.15 21.90
CA VAL A 780 -4.13 3.80 22.37
C VAL A 780 -3.88 4.47 23.73
N PHE A 781 -3.40 3.72 24.71
CA PHE A 781 -2.97 4.19 26.04
C PHE A 781 -1.50 3.85 26.22
N GLY A 782 -0.66 4.85 26.46
CA GLY A 782 0.77 4.62 26.50
C GLY A 782 1.51 5.39 27.58
N ILE A 783 2.73 4.91 27.84
CA ILE A 783 3.66 5.50 28.78
C ILE A 783 5.06 5.55 28.18
N ASN A 784 5.74 6.68 28.39
CA ASN A 784 7.15 6.85 28.06
C ASN A 784 7.89 7.18 29.35
N VAL A 785 8.98 6.46 29.66
CA VAL A 785 9.80 6.64 30.85
C VAL A 785 11.25 6.77 30.44
N ASP A 786 11.91 7.83 30.90
CA ASP A 786 13.35 8.03 30.74
C ASP A 786 14.03 8.01 32.12
N PHE A 787 15.11 7.25 32.26
CA PHE A 787 15.95 7.15 33.47
C PHE A 787 17.27 7.84 33.29
#